data_6c7b4f1508e73f386c8688869341a877
#
_entry.id   6c7b4f1508e73f386c8688869341a877
#
_cell.length_a   1.000
_cell.length_b   1.000
_cell.length_c   1.000
_cell.angle_alpha   90.00
_cell.angle_beta   90.00
_cell.angle_gamma   90.00
#
_symmetry.space_group_name_H-M   'P 1'
#
loop_
_entity.id
_entity.type
_entity.pdbx_description
1 polymer ?
#
loop_
_entity_poly.entity_id
_entity_poly.type
_entity_poly.pdbx_seq_one_letter_code
_entity_poly.pdbx_strand_id
1 'polypeptide(L)'
;MLNSLLTSIFGSRNERLLKQYGAVVRKINALEPQMQALSDEALKAKTAEFRERIGQGEPLDKLLPEAFAVCREASVRVFGMRHFDVQLIGGMVLHAGKIAEMRTGEGKTLTATCAVYLNALEGKGVHVVTVNDYLARRDAAQMGKLYNWLGLSVGVIYPGMSHADKAPAYACDITYGTNNEFGFDYLRDNMALAKEDRVQRGLNFAIVDEVDSILIDEARTPLIISGPADESPELYLKVDAIVPAMVRQETEESEGDYWVDEKQKQVHLSESGQEHAEALLRQAGVLGEDESLYAAQNIHVVHHLNAALRAHSLYQRDVDYIVRDGEVIIVDEFTGRTLPGRRWSDGLHQAVEAKEGVPVQRENQTLASVTFQNLFRMYKKLSGMTGTADTEAYEFQNIYGLEVVVIPTHRPMIRKDHSDLVFLNRAGKYRAVVRDILECVERGQPALVGTTSIEVSELLSNELTKAGIAHEVLNAKQHEREAHIVANAGAPAAVTIATNMAGRGTDIVLGGSLEAQLAALGEDAPASEKERVKAEWQQRHDAVVAAGGLHIIGTERHESRRIDNQLRGRSGRQGDPGSSRFYLSLEDNLMRIFAADWVKKVMERMGLKEDDIIESPLVTRQIANAQRKVEAHNFDIRKNLLDFDDVNNDQRKVIYQQRNELLEAESIQDNIAGIRRDVVADTVARFVPPESIDELWDLPGLEAELASEFGLHLDLVGLQKGREELDAGQVLEFVQEAMDALFADKEAQIGSETMRMLEKHVMLNVLDQNWKEHLARMDYLRQGIHLRGYAQKQPKQEYKREAFELFAELLERVKREVISLLARIRVRSEQEVAEAEAQERARAEAVARQMQFRHPDMGGLGADEEAADVQLQQLIASGRIGRNDPCPCGSGKKFKHCHGQLA
;
A
#
# COMPACT_ATOMS: atom_id res chain seq x y z
N MET A 1 23.23 -21.65 27.26
CA MET A 1 23.89 -21.34 28.49
C MET A 1 24.94 -20.23 28.38
N LEU A 2 25.92 -20.31 27.47
CA LEU A 2 26.96 -19.25 27.32
C LEU A 2 26.34 -17.88 27.00
N ASN A 3 25.37 -17.81 26.06
CA ASN A 3 24.68 -16.58 25.73
C ASN A 3 23.86 -16.00 26.88
N SER A 4 23.22 -16.82 27.72
CA SER A 4 22.47 -16.34 28.88
C SER A 4 23.41 -15.80 29.99
N LEU A 5 24.58 -16.36 30.13
CA LEU A 5 25.61 -15.90 31.08
C LEU A 5 26.25 -14.58 30.61
N LEU A 6 26.55 -14.45 29.32
CA LEU A 6 27.04 -13.22 28.75
C LEU A 6 26.02 -12.08 28.82
N THR A 7 24.73 -12.40 28.58
CA THR A 7 23.65 -11.41 28.71
C THR A 7 23.43 -10.97 30.15
N SER A 8 23.63 -11.84 31.13
CA SER A 8 23.52 -11.45 32.55
C SER A 8 24.69 -10.58 33.05
N ILE A 9 25.88 -10.66 32.41
CA ILE A 9 27.07 -9.87 32.79
C ILE A 9 27.11 -8.54 32.02
N PHE A 10 26.84 -8.56 30.69
CA PHE A 10 27.00 -7.42 29.83
C PHE A 10 25.68 -6.70 29.45
N GLY A 11 24.57 -7.20 29.92
CA GLY A 11 23.24 -6.72 29.55
C GLY A 11 22.84 -7.09 28.12
N SER A 12 21.59 -6.97 27.80
CA SER A 12 21.07 -7.13 26.43
C SER A 12 21.59 -6.00 25.51
N ARG A 13 21.55 -6.20 24.19
CA ARG A 13 21.86 -5.14 23.22
C ARG A 13 21.00 -3.90 23.47
N ASN A 14 19.70 -4.11 23.73
CA ASN A 14 18.75 -3.05 24.03
C ASN A 14 19.18 -2.24 25.28
N GLU A 15 19.58 -2.88 26.37
CA GLU A 15 20.04 -2.20 27.58
C GLU A 15 21.30 -1.37 27.35
N ARG A 16 22.22 -1.85 26.52
CA ARG A 16 23.43 -1.08 26.17
C ARG A 16 23.10 0.16 25.35
N LEU A 17 22.18 0.05 24.37
CA LEU A 17 21.69 1.20 23.59
C LEU A 17 20.99 2.22 24.48
N LEU A 18 20.11 1.79 25.37
CA LEU A 18 19.43 2.66 26.34
C LEU A 18 20.42 3.40 27.25
N LYS A 19 21.50 2.73 27.68
CA LYS A 19 22.58 3.39 28.44
C LYS A 19 23.30 4.47 27.63
N GLN A 20 23.58 4.23 26.36
CA GLN A 20 24.20 5.20 25.47
C GLN A 20 23.29 6.43 25.28
N TYR A 21 22.01 6.21 24.94
CA TYR A 21 21.03 7.28 24.83
C TYR A 21 20.83 8.05 26.15
N GLY A 22 20.81 7.36 27.29
CA GLY A 22 20.74 7.98 28.60
C GLY A 22 21.92 8.92 28.91
N ALA A 23 23.10 8.69 28.35
CA ALA A 23 24.21 9.63 28.46
C ALA A 23 23.96 10.92 27.67
N VAL A 24 23.31 10.84 26.50
CA VAL A 24 22.92 12.01 25.70
C VAL A 24 21.77 12.77 26.37
N VAL A 25 20.79 12.05 26.95
CA VAL A 25 19.70 12.68 27.74
C VAL A 25 20.25 13.55 28.86
N ARG A 26 21.29 13.11 29.60
CA ARG A 26 21.95 13.92 30.63
C ARG A 26 22.54 15.22 30.07
N LYS A 27 23.09 15.20 28.82
CA LYS A 27 23.57 16.43 28.16
C LYS A 27 22.41 17.37 27.80
N ILE A 28 21.30 16.82 27.29
CA ILE A 28 20.10 17.59 26.97
C ILE A 28 19.53 18.25 28.24
N ASN A 29 19.44 17.49 29.34
CA ASN A 29 18.98 18.00 30.64
C ASN A 29 19.90 19.10 31.19
N ALA A 30 21.22 19.02 30.95
CA ALA A 30 22.17 20.05 31.36
C ALA A 30 22.01 21.37 30.57
N LEU A 31 21.50 21.33 29.34
CA LEU A 31 21.22 22.48 28.49
C LEU A 31 19.87 23.15 28.81
N GLU A 32 18.96 22.45 29.48
CA GLU A 32 17.60 22.92 29.74
C GLU A 32 17.55 24.30 30.44
N PRO A 33 18.32 24.58 31.51
CA PRO A 33 18.30 25.90 32.15
C PRO A 33 18.74 27.03 31.21
N GLN A 34 19.66 26.76 30.28
CA GLN A 34 20.10 27.72 29.27
C GLN A 34 18.98 28.03 28.27
N MET A 35 18.22 27.02 27.84
CA MET A 35 17.09 27.19 26.89
C MET A 35 15.96 27.98 27.58
N GLN A 36 15.66 27.67 28.84
CA GLN A 36 14.65 28.35 29.63
C GLN A 36 14.98 29.85 29.84
N ALA A 37 16.27 30.22 29.90
CA ALA A 37 16.70 31.60 30.05
C ALA A 37 16.58 32.44 28.76
N LEU A 38 16.39 31.83 27.60
CA LEU A 38 16.25 32.51 26.32
C LEU A 38 14.86 33.16 26.18
N SER A 39 14.79 34.32 25.52
CA SER A 39 13.50 34.87 25.07
C SER A 39 12.92 34.01 23.95
N ASP A 40 11.64 34.20 23.63
CA ASP A 40 10.99 33.51 22.53
C ASP A 40 11.68 33.74 21.20
N GLU A 41 12.10 34.99 20.92
CA GLU A 41 12.82 35.38 19.71
C GLU A 41 14.20 34.70 19.65
N ALA A 42 14.90 34.65 20.78
CA ALA A 42 16.23 34.01 20.84
C ALA A 42 16.13 32.50 20.69
N LEU A 43 15.10 31.87 21.22
CA LEU A 43 14.87 30.42 21.06
C LEU A 43 14.49 30.04 19.61
N LYS A 44 13.62 30.88 18.98
CA LYS A 44 13.28 30.72 17.55
C LYS A 44 14.49 30.90 16.62
N ALA A 45 15.37 31.87 16.95
CA ALA A 45 16.59 32.15 16.18
C ALA A 45 17.56 30.95 16.16
N LYS A 46 17.48 30.04 17.11
CA LYS A 46 18.28 28.80 17.12
C LYS A 46 18.09 27.94 15.88
N THR A 47 16.92 27.96 15.28
CA THR A 47 16.65 27.22 14.03
C THR A 47 17.50 27.74 12.87
N ALA A 48 17.63 29.07 12.73
CA ALA A 48 18.48 29.67 11.71
C ALA A 48 19.98 29.40 11.99
N GLU A 49 20.41 29.50 13.25
CA GLU A 49 21.77 29.18 13.69
C GLU A 49 22.12 27.70 13.32
N PHE A 50 21.24 26.77 13.61
CA PHE A 50 21.46 25.35 13.28
C PHE A 50 21.54 25.11 11.76
N ARG A 51 20.67 25.75 10.97
CA ARG A 51 20.74 25.67 9.51
C ARG A 51 22.06 26.22 8.96
N GLU A 52 22.58 27.33 9.52
CA GLU A 52 23.88 27.87 9.15
C GLU A 52 25.01 26.89 9.47
N ARG A 53 25.04 26.31 10.67
CA ARG A 53 26.03 25.30 11.08
C ARG A 53 26.01 24.07 10.20
N ILE A 54 24.81 23.61 9.80
CA ILE A 54 24.66 22.51 8.83
C ILE A 54 25.24 22.90 7.47
N GLY A 55 24.98 24.15 7.01
CA GLY A 55 25.55 24.68 5.77
C GLY A 55 27.08 24.76 5.80
N GLN A 56 27.67 24.89 6.97
CA GLN A 56 29.12 24.85 7.21
C GLN A 56 29.67 23.43 7.34
N GLY A 57 28.81 22.40 7.21
CA GLY A 57 29.20 20.99 7.23
C GLY A 57 29.15 20.30 8.59
N GLU A 58 28.52 20.92 9.61
CA GLU A 58 28.35 20.26 10.90
C GLU A 58 27.28 19.15 10.82
N PRO A 59 27.61 17.90 11.23
CA PRO A 59 26.66 16.81 11.15
C PRO A 59 25.53 16.93 12.19
N LEU A 60 24.32 16.45 11.85
CA LEU A 60 23.13 16.51 12.72
C LEU A 60 23.35 15.87 14.10
N ASP A 61 24.13 14.78 14.18
CA ASP A 61 24.45 14.11 15.44
C ASP A 61 25.12 15.03 16.48
N LYS A 62 25.92 16.02 16.03
CA LYS A 62 26.52 16.98 16.94
C LYS A 62 25.51 18.02 17.42
N LEU A 63 24.56 18.41 16.58
CA LEU A 63 23.51 19.36 16.90
C LEU A 63 22.40 18.73 17.77
N LEU A 64 22.25 17.41 17.76
CA LEU A 64 21.16 16.68 18.41
C LEU A 64 20.91 17.12 19.86
N PRO A 65 21.90 17.23 20.77
CA PRO A 65 21.61 17.61 22.15
C PRO A 65 21.03 19.02 22.28
N GLU A 66 21.52 19.98 21.49
CA GLU A 66 21.03 21.37 21.51
C GLU A 66 19.64 21.46 20.85
N ALA A 67 19.47 20.84 19.68
CA ALA A 67 18.19 20.86 18.97
C ALA A 67 17.07 20.20 19.77
N PHE A 68 17.36 19.10 20.47
CA PHE A 68 16.38 18.44 21.35
C PHE A 68 16.05 19.31 22.57
N ALA A 69 17.02 20.01 23.14
CA ALA A 69 16.78 20.94 24.23
C ALA A 69 15.90 22.12 23.77
N VAL A 70 16.15 22.69 22.60
CA VAL A 70 15.33 23.72 21.97
C VAL A 70 13.90 23.23 21.72
N CYS A 71 13.74 22.06 21.09
CA CYS A 71 12.42 21.45 20.83
C CYS A 71 11.64 21.19 22.12
N ARG A 72 12.29 20.67 23.15
CA ARG A 72 11.67 20.44 24.48
C ARG A 72 11.18 21.75 25.09
N GLU A 73 11.99 22.80 25.14
CA GLU A 73 11.59 24.09 25.70
C GLU A 73 10.47 24.75 24.87
N ALA A 74 10.56 24.68 23.55
CA ALA A 74 9.49 25.14 22.67
C ALA A 74 8.17 24.40 22.93
N SER A 75 8.21 23.09 23.17
CA SER A 75 7.02 22.29 23.51
C SER A 75 6.40 22.73 24.84
N VAL A 76 7.21 23.10 25.84
CA VAL A 76 6.70 23.64 27.11
C VAL A 76 5.98 24.98 26.87
N ARG A 77 6.57 25.88 26.06
CA ARG A 77 5.98 27.20 25.77
C ARG A 77 4.71 27.11 24.93
N VAL A 78 4.67 26.21 23.94
CA VAL A 78 3.54 26.09 22.99
C VAL A 78 2.40 25.26 23.58
N PHE A 79 2.73 24.13 24.25
CA PHE A 79 1.73 23.15 24.70
C PHE A 79 1.61 23.02 26.23
N GLY A 80 2.55 23.58 27.00
CA GLY A 80 2.69 23.27 28.42
C GLY A 80 3.22 21.86 28.69
N MET A 81 3.71 21.14 27.65
CA MET A 81 4.14 19.75 27.75
C MET A 81 5.67 19.64 27.65
N ARG A 82 6.29 19.14 28.71
CA ARG A 82 7.73 18.83 28.73
C ARG A 82 7.97 17.39 28.32
N HIS A 83 8.81 17.14 27.32
CA HIS A 83 9.20 15.78 26.96
C HIS A 83 9.86 15.05 28.13
N PHE A 84 9.41 13.84 28.41
CA PHE A 84 10.05 12.96 29.38
C PHE A 84 11.37 12.42 28.83
N ASP A 85 12.26 11.98 29.72
CA ASP A 85 13.55 11.42 29.31
C ASP A 85 13.41 10.20 28.37
N VAL A 86 12.41 9.37 28.61
CA VAL A 86 12.08 8.23 27.74
C VAL A 86 11.60 8.67 26.34
N GLN A 87 10.92 9.80 26.24
CA GLN A 87 10.50 10.36 24.95
C GLN A 87 11.69 10.94 24.18
N LEU A 88 12.66 11.55 24.87
CA LEU A 88 13.92 11.96 24.22
C LEU A 88 14.71 10.76 23.68
N ILE A 89 14.72 9.64 24.42
CA ILE A 89 15.32 8.40 23.93
C ILE A 89 14.58 7.93 22.66
N GLY A 90 13.25 7.98 22.66
CA GLY A 90 12.44 7.66 21.48
C GLY A 90 12.79 8.52 20.27
N GLY A 91 12.89 9.83 20.46
CA GLY A 91 13.32 10.76 19.41
C GLY A 91 14.72 10.44 18.87
N MET A 92 15.68 10.07 19.73
CA MET A 92 17.01 9.66 19.31
C MET A 92 17.02 8.35 18.53
N VAL A 93 16.18 7.39 18.91
CA VAL A 93 15.98 6.12 18.19
C VAL A 93 15.44 6.39 16.78
N LEU A 94 14.45 7.26 16.66
CA LEU A 94 13.89 7.69 15.36
C LEU A 94 14.94 8.39 14.50
N HIS A 95 15.71 9.32 15.09
CA HIS A 95 16.79 9.99 14.36
C HIS A 95 17.86 9.01 13.86
N ALA A 96 18.14 7.95 14.63
CA ALA A 96 19.10 6.92 14.25
C ALA A 96 18.59 5.93 13.17
N GLY A 97 17.41 6.15 12.58
CA GLY A 97 16.85 5.25 11.56
C GLY A 97 16.44 3.89 12.13
N LYS A 98 15.82 3.88 13.29
CA LYS A 98 15.39 2.65 13.99
C LYS A 98 13.92 2.74 14.37
N ILE A 99 13.36 1.64 14.86
CA ILE A 99 12.00 1.59 15.39
C ILE A 99 12.01 1.84 16.90
N ALA A 100 11.29 2.90 17.32
CA ALA A 100 11.05 3.19 18.72
C ALA A 100 9.79 2.42 19.16
N GLU A 101 9.96 1.30 19.88
CA GLU A 101 8.84 0.65 20.54
C GLU A 101 8.53 1.35 21.85
N MET A 102 7.47 2.14 21.84
CA MET A 102 6.93 2.82 23.02
C MET A 102 5.50 2.38 23.23
N ARG A 103 5.18 1.94 24.43
CA ARG A 103 3.81 1.49 24.74
C ARG A 103 2.78 2.56 24.39
N THR A 104 1.59 2.10 24.05
CA THR A 104 0.48 2.99 23.75
C THR A 104 0.19 3.90 24.95
N GLY A 105 -0.04 5.20 24.69
CA GLY A 105 -0.24 6.20 25.73
C GLY A 105 1.04 6.87 26.25
N GLU A 106 2.24 6.46 25.83
CA GLU A 106 3.51 7.10 26.22
C GLU A 106 3.84 8.38 25.42
N GLY A 107 2.92 8.88 24.60
CA GLY A 107 3.08 10.14 23.86
C GLY A 107 4.01 10.04 22.66
N LYS A 108 3.87 9.00 21.81
CA LYS A 108 4.66 8.80 20.59
C LYS A 108 4.64 10.01 19.66
N THR A 109 3.48 10.63 19.46
CA THR A 109 3.33 11.82 18.59
C THR A 109 4.22 12.98 19.05
N LEU A 110 4.26 13.23 20.37
CA LEU A 110 5.15 14.23 20.94
C LEU A 110 6.62 13.84 20.84
N THR A 111 6.93 12.54 21.06
CA THR A 111 8.28 11.97 20.93
C THR A 111 8.89 12.23 19.56
N ALA A 112 8.09 12.06 18.50
CA ALA A 112 8.54 12.26 17.12
C ALA A 112 8.97 13.69 16.85
N THR A 113 8.43 14.70 17.56
CA THR A 113 8.71 16.11 17.28
C THR A 113 10.19 16.46 17.34
N CYS A 114 10.92 15.90 18.28
CA CYS A 114 12.37 16.13 18.39
C CYS A 114 13.16 15.60 17.19
N ALA A 115 12.82 14.40 16.72
CA ALA A 115 13.46 13.79 15.55
C ALA A 115 13.07 14.53 14.26
N VAL A 116 11.79 14.86 14.11
CA VAL A 116 11.27 15.64 12.97
C VAL A 116 11.96 16.98 12.88
N TYR A 117 11.99 17.74 14.00
CA TYR A 117 12.65 19.05 14.06
C TYR A 117 14.10 18.99 13.61
N LEU A 118 14.90 18.11 14.22
CA LEU A 118 16.32 17.98 13.90
C LEU A 118 16.57 17.64 12.41
N ASN A 119 15.82 16.70 11.85
CA ASN A 119 16.02 16.29 10.46
C ASN A 119 15.44 17.28 9.44
N ALA A 120 14.41 18.07 9.81
CA ALA A 120 13.85 19.11 8.97
C ALA A 120 14.80 20.29 8.77
N LEU A 121 15.80 20.47 9.67
CA LEU A 121 16.81 21.54 9.55
C LEU A 121 17.63 21.44 8.26
N GLU A 122 17.79 20.23 7.69
CA GLU A 122 18.48 20.05 6.41
C GLU A 122 17.73 20.65 5.20
N GLY A 123 16.45 20.96 5.32
CA GLY A 123 15.64 21.49 4.23
C GLY A 123 15.32 20.49 3.10
N LYS A 124 15.60 19.20 3.30
CA LYS A 124 15.41 18.13 2.30
C LYS A 124 14.02 17.47 2.36
N GLY A 125 13.18 17.89 3.29
CA GLY A 125 11.86 17.31 3.54
C GLY A 125 11.88 16.10 4.49
N VAL A 126 10.96 16.14 5.47
CA VAL A 126 10.67 15.03 6.38
C VAL A 126 9.22 14.61 6.19
N HIS A 127 9.00 13.35 5.88
CA HIS A 127 7.66 12.78 5.74
C HIS A 127 7.25 12.09 7.04
N VAL A 128 6.10 12.47 7.58
CA VAL A 128 5.48 11.79 8.74
C VAL A 128 4.28 11.01 8.23
N VAL A 129 4.43 9.70 8.26
CA VAL A 129 3.46 8.77 7.64
C VAL A 129 2.52 8.24 8.71
N THR A 130 1.22 8.36 8.46
CA THR A 130 0.15 7.89 9.37
C THR A 130 -0.74 6.86 8.68
N VAL A 131 -1.52 6.11 9.46
CA VAL A 131 -2.40 5.05 8.94
C VAL A 131 -3.69 5.58 8.29
N ASN A 132 -4.10 6.82 8.58
CA ASN A 132 -5.27 7.43 7.96
C ASN A 132 -5.15 8.95 7.88
N ASP A 133 -5.99 9.58 7.08
CA ASP A 133 -6.00 11.02 6.83
C ASP A 133 -6.46 11.84 8.04
N TYR A 134 -7.36 11.31 8.86
CA TYR A 134 -7.77 11.97 10.10
C TYR A 134 -6.57 12.21 11.02
N LEU A 135 -5.75 11.18 11.24
CA LEU A 135 -4.53 11.30 12.04
C LEU A 135 -3.52 12.24 11.39
N ALA A 136 -3.34 12.16 10.07
CA ALA A 136 -2.43 13.06 9.35
C ALA A 136 -2.82 14.54 9.57
N ARG A 137 -4.10 14.88 9.40
CA ARG A 137 -4.61 16.24 9.60
C ARG A 137 -4.55 16.68 11.04
N ARG A 138 -4.98 15.82 11.99
CA ARG A 138 -4.96 16.11 13.43
C ARG A 138 -3.54 16.39 13.91
N ASP A 139 -2.61 15.52 13.60
CA ASP A 139 -1.24 15.59 14.10
C ASP A 139 -0.47 16.74 13.42
N ALA A 140 -0.71 16.97 12.11
CA ALA A 140 -0.18 18.16 11.43
C ALA A 140 -0.70 19.47 12.05
N ALA A 141 -2.00 19.55 12.36
CA ALA A 141 -2.59 20.74 12.97
C ALA A 141 -2.09 20.95 14.41
N GLN A 142 -1.93 19.88 15.18
CA GLN A 142 -1.51 19.95 16.56
C GLN A 142 0.01 20.18 16.67
N MET A 143 0.84 19.32 16.09
CA MET A 143 2.29 19.42 16.16
C MET A 143 2.84 20.55 15.28
N GLY A 144 2.12 20.92 14.22
CA GLY A 144 2.43 22.07 13.38
C GLY A 144 2.52 23.37 14.15
N LYS A 145 1.77 23.55 15.26
CA LYS A 145 1.91 24.73 16.13
C LYS A 145 3.34 24.85 16.67
N LEU A 146 3.94 23.73 17.08
CA LEU A 146 5.32 23.68 17.57
C LEU A 146 6.35 23.97 16.46
N TYR A 147 6.20 23.31 15.32
CA TYR A 147 7.11 23.47 14.20
C TYR A 147 7.07 24.88 13.61
N ASN A 148 5.87 25.42 13.40
CA ASN A 148 5.68 26.80 12.92
C ASN A 148 6.24 27.82 13.91
N TRP A 149 6.08 27.57 15.22
CA TRP A 149 6.66 28.44 16.26
C TRP A 149 8.19 28.42 16.19
N LEU A 150 8.81 27.29 15.85
CA LEU A 150 10.25 27.15 15.63
C LEU A 150 10.71 27.61 14.24
N GLY A 151 9.81 28.09 13.37
CA GLY A 151 10.12 28.61 12.03
C GLY A 151 10.25 27.55 10.95
N LEU A 152 9.66 26.36 11.13
CA LEU A 152 9.56 25.33 10.11
C LEU A 152 8.17 25.31 9.49
N SER A 153 8.09 25.06 8.18
CA SER A 153 6.84 24.91 7.44
C SER A 153 6.29 23.50 7.53
N VAL A 154 4.94 23.39 7.61
CA VAL A 154 4.24 22.10 7.70
C VAL A 154 3.17 22.01 6.62
N GLY A 155 3.20 20.95 5.83
CA GLY A 155 2.18 20.57 4.86
C GLY A 155 1.47 19.28 5.27
N VAL A 156 0.27 19.08 4.75
CA VAL A 156 -0.48 17.83 4.90
C VAL A 156 -1.04 17.42 3.55
N ILE A 157 -0.93 16.14 3.23
CA ILE A 157 -1.52 15.54 2.03
C ILE A 157 -2.59 14.52 2.43
N TYR A 158 -3.68 14.50 1.67
CA TYR A 158 -4.83 13.63 1.92
C TYR A 158 -5.55 13.32 0.61
N PRO A 159 -6.40 12.28 0.57
CA PRO A 159 -7.16 11.92 -0.62
C PRO A 159 -8.00 13.07 -1.18
N GLY A 160 -8.06 13.19 -2.50
CA GLY A 160 -8.86 14.21 -3.18
C GLY A 160 -8.20 15.59 -3.33
N MET A 161 -6.98 15.80 -2.80
CA MET A 161 -6.23 17.04 -3.06
C MET A 161 -5.84 17.18 -4.52
N SER A 162 -5.99 18.40 -5.06
CA SER A 162 -5.50 18.71 -6.39
C SER A 162 -3.97 18.70 -6.45
N HIS A 163 -3.41 18.51 -7.65
CA HIS A 163 -1.97 18.62 -7.88
C HIS A 163 -1.41 19.98 -7.42
N ALA A 164 -2.13 21.05 -7.71
CA ALA A 164 -1.74 22.42 -7.33
C ALA A 164 -1.64 22.62 -5.81
N ASP A 165 -2.44 21.90 -5.02
CA ASP A 165 -2.40 21.96 -3.57
C ASP A 165 -1.34 21.03 -2.96
N LYS A 166 -1.05 19.89 -3.62
CA LYS A 166 -0.04 18.93 -3.15
C LYS A 166 1.39 19.44 -3.30
N ALA A 167 1.73 20.09 -4.40
CA ALA A 167 3.07 20.59 -4.64
C ALA A 167 3.58 21.55 -3.55
N PRO A 168 2.80 22.57 -3.09
CA PRO A 168 3.17 23.40 -1.94
C PRO A 168 3.29 22.61 -0.63
N ALA A 169 2.44 21.58 -0.42
CA ALA A 169 2.50 20.75 0.79
C ALA A 169 3.79 19.92 0.85
N TYR A 170 4.24 19.37 -0.28
CA TYR A 170 5.53 18.69 -0.37
C TYR A 170 6.74 19.64 -0.33
N ALA A 171 6.56 20.92 -0.71
CA ALA A 171 7.60 21.93 -0.62
C ALA A 171 7.90 22.34 0.83
N CYS A 172 7.01 22.04 1.80
CA CYS A 172 7.23 22.29 3.21
C CYS A 172 8.41 21.52 3.79
N ASP A 173 8.96 21.96 4.91
CA ASP A 173 10.03 21.28 5.64
C ASP A 173 9.55 19.91 6.15
N ILE A 174 8.28 19.82 6.52
CA ILE A 174 7.64 18.63 7.08
C ILE A 174 6.33 18.40 6.34
N THR A 175 6.09 17.16 5.88
CA THR A 175 4.84 16.78 5.22
C THR A 175 4.22 15.59 5.93
N TYR A 176 2.98 15.75 6.41
CA TYR A 176 2.16 14.68 6.97
C TYR A 176 1.28 14.07 5.88
N GLY A 177 1.08 12.76 5.92
CA GLY A 177 0.20 12.08 4.98
C GLY A 177 0.03 10.61 5.31
N THR A 178 -0.84 9.93 4.57
CA THR A 178 -0.99 8.48 4.68
C THR A 178 0.06 7.76 3.83
N ASN A 179 0.36 6.53 4.20
CA ASN A 179 1.21 5.62 3.40
C ASN A 179 0.74 5.51 1.95
N ASN A 180 -0.58 5.42 1.74
CA ASN A 180 -1.20 5.34 0.42
C ASN A 180 -0.94 6.58 -0.42
N GLU A 181 -1.16 7.79 0.15
CA GLU A 181 -0.94 9.04 -0.59
C GLU A 181 0.53 9.22 -1.00
N PHE A 182 1.48 8.97 -0.09
CA PHE A 182 2.90 9.00 -0.43
C PHE A 182 3.25 8.03 -1.56
N GLY A 183 2.67 6.83 -1.54
CA GLY A 183 2.92 5.82 -2.54
C GLY A 183 2.27 6.11 -3.89
N PHE A 184 1.02 6.55 -3.89
CA PHE A 184 0.34 6.94 -5.13
C PHE A 184 0.96 8.19 -5.75
N ASP A 185 1.38 9.17 -4.96
CA ASP A 185 2.07 10.35 -5.48
C ASP A 185 3.45 9.98 -6.06
N TYR A 186 4.18 9.03 -5.44
CA TYR A 186 5.39 8.48 -6.04
C TYR A 186 5.14 7.85 -7.41
N LEU A 187 4.07 7.06 -7.55
CA LEU A 187 3.72 6.47 -8.83
C LEU A 187 3.30 7.53 -9.85
N ARG A 188 2.49 8.52 -9.45
CA ARG A 188 2.06 9.63 -10.34
C ARG A 188 3.24 10.44 -10.84
N ASP A 189 4.19 10.79 -9.96
CA ASP A 189 5.39 11.55 -10.31
C ASP A 189 6.25 10.82 -11.35
N ASN A 190 6.28 9.49 -11.31
CA ASN A 190 6.98 8.68 -12.29
C ASN A 190 6.16 8.41 -13.57
N MET A 191 4.93 8.89 -13.65
CA MET A 191 4.10 8.90 -14.86
C MET A 191 3.91 10.32 -15.41
N ALA A 192 4.45 11.35 -14.76
CA ALA A 192 4.30 12.76 -15.15
C ALA A 192 4.96 13.03 -16.51
N LEU A 193 4.31 13.78 -17.38
CA LEU A 193 4.81 14.10 -18.73
C LEU A 193 5.80 15.28 -18.73
N ALA A 194 5.74 16.13 -17.70
CA ALA A 194 6.65 17.25 -17.53
C ALA A 194 7.22 17.27 -16.11
N LYS A 195 8.38 17.94 -15.93
CA LYS A 195 9.04 18.08 -14.64
C LYS A 195 8.17 18.85 -13.64
N GLU A 196 7.44 19.82 -14.12
CA GLU A 196 6.54 20.69 -13.37
C GLU A 196 5.32 19.94 -12.81
N ASP A 197 4.97 18.79 -13.42
CA ASP A 197 3.85 17.96 -13.01
C ASP A 197 4.20 17.03 -11.83
N ARG A 198 5.43 17.07 -11.33
CA ARG A 198 5.86 16.32 -10.16
C ARG A 198 5.60 17.11 -8.89
N VAL A 199 5.13 16.41 -7.85
CA VAL A 199 4.84 17.01 -6.54
C VAL A 199 5.90 16.72 -5.50
N GLN A 200 6.55 15.53 -5.52
CA GLN A 200 7.54 15.12 -4.53
C GLN A 200 8.93 15.64 -4.84
N ARG A 201 9.66 16.07 -3.80
CA ARG A 201 11.05 16.55 -3.92
C ARG A 201 12.09 15.44 -3.78
N GLY A 202 11.66 14.22 -3.51
CA GLY A 202 12.51 13.06 -3.23
C GLY A 202 12.24 12.44 -1.86
N LEU A 203 12.74 11.23 -1.67
CA LEU A 203 12.50 10.40 -0.50
C LEU A 203 13.71 10.48 0.46
N ASN A 204 13.77 11.56 1.28
CA ASN A 204 14.89 11.79 2.18
C ASN A 204 14.73 11.07 3.51
N PHE A 205 13.78 11.47 4.35
CA PHE A 205 13.55 10.87 5.66
C PHE A 205 12.05 10.62 5.89
N ALA A 206 11.70 9.40 6.30
CA ALA A 206 10.36 9.06 6.73
C ALA A 206 10.33 8.57 8.17
N ILE A 207 9.37 9.08 8.93
CA ILE A 207 8.95 8.54 10.23
C ILE A 207 7.58 7.92 10.05
N VAL A 208 7.47 6.61 10.26
CA VAL A 208 6.22 5.87 10.10
C VAL A 208 5.60 5.68 11.48
N ASP A 209 4.44 6.32 11.71
CA ASP A 209 3.64 6.08 12.91
C ASP A 209 2.83 4.78 12.76
N GLU A 210 2.67 4.04 13.87
CA GLU A 210 2.10 2.70 13.83
C GLU A 210 2.76 1.82 12.76
N VAL A 211 4.10 1.78 12.78
CA VAL A 211 4.94 1.16 11.75
C VAL A 211 4.62 -0.31 11.50
N ASP A 212 4.13 -1.01 12.49
CA ASP A 212 3.69 -2.41 12.39
C ASP A 212 2.39 -2.57 11.60
N SER A 213 1.49 -1.58 11.61
CA SER A 213 0.33 -1.58 10.72
C SER A 213 0.75 -1.42 9.27
N ILE A 214 1.53 -0.39 9.01
CA ILE A 214 1.87 0.01 7.64
C ILE A 214 2.84 -0.97 7.00
N LEU A 215 3.91 -1.36 7.70
CA LEU A 215 4.98 -2.18 7.12
C LEU A 215 4.76 -3.69 7.26
N ILE A 216 3.79 -4.14 8.08
CA ILE A 216 3.47 -5.56 8.25
C ILE A 216 2.06 -5.87 7.76
N ASP A 217 1.01 -5.24 8.35
CA ASP A 217 -0.37 -5.60 8.04
C ASP A 217 -0.78 -5.19 6.63
N GLU A 218 -0.55 -3.94 6.26
CA GLU A 218 -0.91 -3.38 4.96
C GLU A 218 0.08 -3.78 3.85
N ALA A 219 1.26 -4.28 4.22
CA ALA A 219 2.30 -4.67 3.26
C ALA A 219 2.09 -6.07 2.64
N ARG A 220 0.85 -6.55 2.58
CA ARG A 220 0.47 -7.83 1.94
C ARG A 220 0.20 -7.68 0.45
N THR A 221 -0.11 -6.49 0.01
CA THR A 221 -0.49 -6.19 -1.38
C THR A 221 0.20 -4.94 -1.87
N PRO A 222 0.52 -4.83 -3.17
CA PRO A 222 1.11 -3.62 -3.74
C PRO A 222 0.07 -2.51 -3.92
N LEU A 223 0.55 -1.27 -3.98
CA LEU A 223 -0.19 -0.14 -4.52
C LEU A 223 -0.21 -0.26 -6.04
N ILE A 224 -1.39 -0.13 -6.65
CA ILE A 224 -1.57 -0.29 -8.09
C ILE A 224 -2.37 0.90 -8.62
N ILE A 225 -1.85 1.52 -9.68
CA ILE A 225 -2.60 2.43 -10.54
C ILE A 225 -2.99 1.63 -11.78
N SER A 226 -4.27 1.48 -12.03
CA SER A 226 -4.79 0.81 -13.22
C SER A 226 -5.62 1.76 -14.08
N GLY A 227 -5.61 1.52 -15.39
CA GLY A 227 -6.39 2.25 -16.36
C GLY A 227 -6.93 1.31 -17.43
N PRO A 228 -7.78 1.81 -18.33
CA PRO A 228 -8.36 0.98 -19.40
C PRO A 228 -7.26 0.39 -20.29
N ALA A 229 -7.32 -0.92 -20.53
CA ALA A 229 -6.45 -1.60 -21.46
C ALA A 229 -6.88 -1.31 -22.91
N ASP A 230 -5.91 -1.33 -23.82
CA ASP A 230 -6.17 -1.24 -25.26
C ASP A 230 -6.61 -2.58 -25.87
N GLU A 231 -6.63 -3.67 -25.08
CA GLU A 231 -6.99 -5.02 -25.54
C GLU A 231 -8.45 -5.14 -25.99
N SER A 232 -8.63 -5.85 -27.08
CA SER A 232 -9.93 -6.09 -27.70
C SER A 232 -10.75 -7.11 -26.91
N PRO A 233 -12.04 -6.84 -26.60
CA PRO A 233 -12.95 -7.82 -26.02
C PRO A 233 -13.14 -9.09 -26.87
N GLU A 234 -12.74 -9.06 -28.14
CA GLU A 234 -12.89 -10.13 -29.11
C GLU A 234 -12.13 -11.42 -28.70
N LEU A 235 -10.98 -11.28 -28.03
CA LEU A 235 -10.20 -12.42 -27.59
C LEU A 235 -10.96 -13.26 -26.53
N TYR A 236 -11.62 -12.60 -25.59
CA TYR A 236 -12.48 -13.29 -24.61
C TYR A 236 -13.61 -14.08 -25.25
N LEU A 237 -14.27 -13.49 -26.25
CA LEU A 237 -15.35 -14.15 -26.98
C LEU A 237 -14.84 -15.36 -27.80
N LYS A 238 -13.68 -15.23 -28.44
CA LYS A 238 -13.08 -16.36 -29.22
C LYS A 238 -12.65 -17.51 -28.32
N VAL A 239 -12.05 -17.19 -27.16
CA VAL A 239 -11.61 -18.20 -26.19
C VAL A 239 -12.80 -18.83 -25.47
N ASP A 240 -13.83 -18.06 -25.13
CA ASP A 240 -15.06 -18.59 -24.56
C ASP A 240 -15.73 -19.63 -25.48
N ALA A 241 -15.76 -19.36 -26.78
CA ALA A 241 -16.37 -20.21 -27.79
C ALA A 241 -15.74 -21.62 -27.89
N ILE A 242 -14.49 -21.82 -27.50
CA ILE A 242 -13.83 -23.14 -27.53
C ILE A 242 -14.07 -23.97 -26.27
N VAL A 243 -14.38 -23.34 -25.14
CA VAL A 243 -14.54 -24.06 -23.84
C VAL A 243 -15.60 -25.15 -23.87
N PRO A 244 -16.78 -24.97 -24.51
CA PRO A 244 -17.79 -26.05 -24.60
C PRO A 244 -17.34 -27.30 -25.36
N ALA A 245 -16.27 -27.21 -26.17
CA ALA A 245 -15.70 -28.35 -26.89
C ALA A 245 -14.71 -29.17 -26.03
N MET A 246 -14.27 -28.61 -24.88
CA MET A 246 -13.33 -29.25 -23.98
C MET A 246 -14.03 -30.12 -22.95
N VAL A 247 -13.43 -31.26 -22.61
CA VAL A 247 -14.01 -32.30 -21.76
C VAL A 247 -13.43 -32.20 -20.33
N ARG A 248 -14.33 -31.99 -19.32
CA ARG A 248 -13.91 -31.99 -17.90
C ARG A 248 -13.61 -33.42 -17.42
N GLN A 249 -12.48 -33.62 -16.73
CA GLN A 249 -12.12 -34.82 -16.01
C GLN A 249 -12.88 -34.92 -14.69
N GLU A 250 -13.29 -36.11 -14.26
CA GLU A 250 -13.90 -36.34 -12.95
C GLU A 250 -12.85 -36.37 -11.82
N THR A 251 -11.65 -36.84 -12.10
CA THR A 251 -10.49 -36.87 -11.21
C THR A 251 -9.24 -36.56 -12.01
N GLU A 252 -8.14 -36.19 -11.34
CA GLU A 252 -6.84 -35.90 -11.96
C GLU A 252 -6.30 -37.05 -12.84
N GLU A 253 -6.65 -38.27 -12.53
CA GLU A 253 -6.20 -39.50 -13.25
C GLU A 253 -7.18 -39.97 -14.34
N SER A 254 -8.35 -39.34 -14.51
CA SER A 254 -9.34 -39.74 -15.52
C SER A 254 -9.05 -39.13 -16.90
N GLU A 255 -9.62 -39.74 -17.96
CA GLU A 255 -9.50 -39.21 -19.32
C GLU A 255 -10.30 -37.90 -19.49
N GLY A 256 -9.74 -36.91 -20.16
CA GLY A 256 -10.34 -35.62 -20.45
C GLY A 256 -9.30 -34.54 -20.63
N ASP A 257 -9.76 -33.30 -20.89
CA ASP A 257 -8.90 -32.18 -21.23
C ASP A 257 -8.45 -31.35 -19.99
N TYR A 258 -9.30 -31.28 -18.95
CA TYR A 258 -8.97 -30.50 -17.75
C TYR A 258 -9.68 -31.03 -16.51
N TRP A 259 -9.04 -30.84 -15.34
CA TRP A 259 -9.64 -31.14 -14.04
C TRP A 259 -9.73 -29.87 -13.18
N VAL A 260 -10.62 -29.89 -12.19
CA VAL A 260 -10.97 -28.72 -11.38
C VAL A 260 -10.66 -28.98 -9.91
N ASP A 261 -9.80 -28.17 -9.32
CA ASP A 261 -9.61 -28.10 -7.87
C ASP A 261 -10.60 -27.10 -7.26
N GLU A 262 -11.70 -27.58 -6.73
CA GLU A 262 -12.74 -26.76 -6.10
C GLU A 262 -12.25 -26.08 -4.81
N LYS A 263 -11.25 -26.65 -4.10
CA LYS A 263 -10.72 -26.10 -2.86
C LYS A 263 -9.81 -24.90 -3.11
N GLN A 264 -9.00 -24.98 -4.16
CA GLN A 264 -8.09 -23.88 -4.55
C GLN A 264 -8.72 -22.93 -5.58
N LYS A 265 -9.93 -23.25 -6.06
CA LYS A 265 -10.63 -22.54 -7.15
C LYS A 265 -9.74 -22.43 -8.41
N GLN A 266 -9.04 -23.50 -8.75
CA GLN A 266 -8.12 -23.58 -9.91
C GLN A 266 -8.57 -24.65 -10.91
N VAL A 267 -8.13 -24.48 -12.16
CA VAL A 267 -8.34 -25.42 -13.25
C VAL A 267 -6.98 -25.81 -13.83
N HIS A 268 -6.80 -27.08 -14.09
CA HIS A 268 -5.55 -27.62 -14.62
C HIS A 268 -5.80 -28.40 -15.92
N LEU A 269 -5.05 -28.07 -16.96
CA LEU A 269 -5.11 -28.79 -18.24
C LEU A 269 -4.27 -30.06 -18.15
N SER A 270 -4.78 -31.17 -18.72
CA SER A 270 -4.02 -32.37 -18.96
C SER A 270 -3.08 -32.22 -20.18
N GLU A 271 -2.13 -33.15 -20.39
CA GLU A 271 -1.28 -33.11 -21.59
C GLU A 271 -2.11 -33.21 -22.88
N SER A 272 -3.10 -34.10 -22.93
CA SER A 272 -4.02 -34.23 -24.06
C SER A 272 -4.90 -32.99 -24.22
N GLY A 273 -5.29 -32.36 -23.10
CA GLY A 273 -6.08 -31.12 -23.09
C GLY A 273 -5.30 -29.92 -23.60
N GLN A 274 -3.99 -29.88 -23.40
CA GLN A 274 -3.13 -28.86 -23.97
C GLN A 274 -3.09 -28.95 -25.51
N GLU A 275 -2.85 -30.14 -26.04
CA GLU A 275 -2.86 -30.38 -27.49
C GLU A 275 -4.23 -30.08 -28.12
N HIS A 276 -5.32 -30.49 -27.44
CA HIS A 276 -6.68 -30.19 -27.90
C HIS A 276 -6.99 -28.70 -27.87
N ALA A 277 -6.62 -27.99 -26.81
CA ALA A 277 -6.78 -26.53 -26.71
C ALA A 277 -6.01 -25.79 -27.79
N GLU A 278 -4.75 -26.18 -28.08
CA GLU A 278 -3.97 -25.62 -29.18
C GLU A 278 -4.66 -25.81 -30.53
N ALA A 279 -5.20 -27.00 -30.79
CA ALA A 279 -5.91 -27.27 -32.04
C ALA A 279 -7.17 -26.41 -32.19
N LEU A 280 -7.95 -26.25 -31.11
CA LEU A 280 -9.15 -25.40 -31.11
C LEU A 280 -8.80 -23.92 -31.26
N LEU A 281 -7.75 -23.44 -30.61
CA LEU A 281 -7.29 -22.05 -30.71
C LEU A 281 -6.74 -21.70 -32.11
N ARG A 282 -6.06 -22.65 -32.78
CA ARG A 282 -5.66 -22.51 -34.19
C ARG A 282 -6.88 -22.43 -35.11
N GLN A 283 -7.88 -23.28 -34.86
CA GLN A 283 -9.13 -23.24 -35.64
C GLN A 283 -9.90 -21.93 -35.42
N ALA A 284 -9.85 -21.35 -34.22
CA ALA A 284 -10.46 -20.05 -33.90
C ALA A 284 -9.65 -18.85 -34.41
N GLY A 285 -8.47 -19.08 -35.01
CA GLY A 285 -7.58 -18.03 -35.51
C GLY A 285 -6.96 -17.16 -34.40
N VAL A 286 -6.71 -17.78 -33.24
CA VAL A 286 -6.04 -17.16 -32.10
C VAL A 286 -4.56 -17.51 -32.06
N LEU A 287 -4.19 -18.74 -32.47
CA LEU A 287 -2.81 -19.21 -32.59
C LEU A 287 -2.44 -19.44 -34.05
N GLY A 288 -1.18 -19.18 -34.40
CA GLY A 288 -0.60 -19.55 -35.69
C GLY A 288 -0.38 -21.08 -35.85
N GLU A 289 -0.19 -21.56 -37.09
CA GLU A 289 -0.09 -23.01 -37.37
C GLU A 289 1.07 -23.68 -36.63
N ASP A 290 2.23 -22.99 -36.48
CA ASP A 290 3.44 -23.50 -35.83
C ASP A 290 3.66 -22.94 -34.42
N GLU A 291 2.71 -22.20 -33.87
CA GLU A 291 2.82 -21.61 -32.54
C GLU A 291 2.35 -22.53 -31.41
N SER A 292 3.13 -22.58 -30.33
CA SER A 292 2.72 -23.26 -29.08
C SER A 292 1.99 -22.30 -28.15
N LEU A 293 0.98 -22.83 -27.45
CA LEU A 293 0.24 -22.10 -26.42
C LEU A 293 1.14 -21.55 -25.30
N TYR A 294 2.21 -22.29 -24.95
CA TYR A 294 3.16 -21.92 -23.91
C TYR A 294 4.38 -21.14 -24.40
N ALA A 295 4.40 -20.70 -25.64
CA ALA A 295 5.41 -19.75 -26.10
C ALA A 295 5.29 -18.42 -25.33
N ALA A 296 6.40 -17.74 -25.08
CA ALA A 296 6.42 -16.52 -24.28
C ALA A 296 5.46 -15.43 -24.83
N GLN A 297 5.30 -15.37 -26.15
CA GLN A 297 4.39 -14.46 -26.84
C GLN A 297 2.90 -14.79 -26.64
N ASN A 298 2.56 -16.05 -26.30
CA ASN A 298 1.19 -16.56 -26.20
C ASN A 298 0.72 -16.75 -24.75
N ILE A 299 1.50 -16.33 -23.76
CA ILE A 299 1.16 -16.44 -22.33
C ILE A 299 -0.20 -15.77 -22.02
N HIS A 300 -0.53 -14.66 -22.68
CA HIS A 300 -1.83 -14.02 -22.54
C HIS A 300 -2.99 -14.92 -22.96
N VAL A 301 -2.82 -15.75 -24.01
CA VAL A 301 -3.85 -16.71 -24.45
C VAL A 301 -4.07 -17.79 -23.40
N VAL A 302 -2.99 -18.30 -22.78
CA VAL A 302 -3.09 -19.24 -21.63
C VAL A 302 -3.91 -18.64 -20.50
N HIS A 303 -3.68 -17.38 -20.19
CA HIS A 303 -4.41 -16.66 -19.14
C HIS A 303 -5.91 -16.58 -19.47
N HIS A 304 -6.27 -16.16 -20.67
CA HIS A 304 -7.68 -16.07 -21.12
C HIS A 304 -8.35 -17.44 -21.12
N LEU A 305 -7.65 -18.50 -21.56
CA LEU A 305 -8.16 -19.87 -21.53
C LEU A 305 -8.43 -20.34 -20.09
N ASN A 306 -7.49 -20.11 -19.17
CA ASN A 306 -7.69 -20.44 -17.76
C ASN A 306 -8.86 -19.65 -17.14
N ALA A 307 -8.99 -18.36 -17.44
CA ALA A 307 -10.10 -17.54 -16.97
C ALA A 307 -11.44 -18.07 -17.51
N ALA A 308 -11.52 -18.42 -18.78
CA ALA A 308 -12.72 -18.98 -19.40
C ALA A 308 -13.08 -20.36 -18.80
N LEU A 309 -12.11 -21.26 -18.66
CA LEU A 309 -12.33 -22.57 -18.01
C LEU A 309 -12.81 -22.44 -16.57
N ARG A 310 -12.24 -21.50 -15.80
CA ARG A 310 -12.70 -21.19 -14.42
C ARG A 310 -14.11 -20.62 -14.41
N ALA A 311 -14.43 -19.70 -15.32
CA ALA A 311 -15.76 -19.11 -15.44
C ALA A 311 -16.84 -20.17 -15.71
N HIS A 312 -16.55 -21.15 -16.58
CA HIS A 312 -17.49 -22.21 -16.91
C HIS A 312 -17.61 -23.29 -15.83
N SER A 313 -16.50 -23.60 -15.12
CA SER A 313 -16.43 -24.77 -14.22
C SER A 313 -16.70 -24.42 -12.76
N LEU A 314 -16.32 -23.22 -12.28
CA LEU A 314 -16.30 -22.87 -10.88
C LEU A 314 -17.30 -21.76 -10.49
N TYR A 315 -17.83 -21.02 -11.47
CA TYR A 315 -18.71 -19.89 -11.20
C TYR A 315 -20.09 -20.12 -11.81
N GLN A 316 -21.10 -20.14 -10.97
CA GLN A 316 -22.47 -20.46 -11.36
C GLN A 316 -23.38 -19.25 -11.24
N ARG A 317 -24.21 -19.05 -12.26
CA ARG A 317 -25.25 -18.03 -12.26
C ARG A 317 -26.25 -18.29 -11.13
N ASP A 318 -26.72 -17.21 -10.51
CA ASP A 318 -27.66 -17.20 -9.37
C ASP A 318 -27.08 -17.81 -8.06
N VAL A 319 -25.79 -18.16 -8.06
CA VAL A 319 -25.02 -18.60 -6.88
C VAL A 319 -23.88 -17.64 -6.60
N ASP A 320 -22.92 -17.54 -7.52
CA ASP A 320 -21.74 -16.69 -7.38
C ASP A 320 -21.93 -15.30 -7.98
N TYR A 321 -22.87 -15.15 -8.93
CA TYR A 321 -23.22 -13.90 -9.57
C TYR A 321 -24.66 -13.94 -10.12
N ILE A 322 -25.19 -12.74 -10.37
CA ILE A 322 -26.44 -12.55 -11.10
C ILE A 322 -26.18 -11.71 -12.35
N VAL A 323 -27.03 -11.87 -13.37
CA VAL A 323 -27.05 -10.99 -14.55
C VAL A 323 -28.28 -10.09 -14.45
N ARG A 324 -28.03 -8.78 -14.38
CA ARG A 324 -29.07 -7.78 -14.28
C ARG A 324 -28.71 -6.57 -15.15
N ASP A 325 -29.70 -6.11 -15.92
CA ASP A 325 -29.55 -4.94 -16.81
C ASP A 325 -28.39 -5.04 -17.83
N GLY A 326 -27.99 -6.28 -18.19
CA GLY A 326 -26.87 -6.54 -19.12
C GLY A 326 -25.50 -6.49 -18.46
N GLU A 327 -25.44 -6.51 -17.13
CA GLU A 327 -24.20 -6.53 -16.34
C GLU A 327 -24.16 -7.77 -15.42
N VAL A 328 -22.94 -8.27 -15.21
CA VAL A 328 -22.65 -9.32 -14.24
C VAL A 328 -22.41 -8.66 -12.88
N ILE A 329 -23.18 -9.05 -11.86
CA ILE A 329 -23.05 -8.53 -10.49
C ILE A 329 -22.68 -9.70 -9.57
N ILE A 330 -21.58 -9.55 -8.85
CA ILE A 330 -21.08 -10.58 -7.92
C ILE A 330 -22.04 -10.76 -6.74
N VAL A 331 -22.24 -11.99 -6.31
CA VAL A 331 -22.92 -12.35 -5.07
C VAL A 331 -21.87 -12.78 -4.05
N ASP A 332 -21.89 -12.16 -2.89
CA ASP A 332 -20.99 -12.50 -1.79
C ASP A 332 -21.31 -13.89 -1.22
N GLU A 333 -20.32 -14.77 -1.23
CA GLU A 333 -20.46 -16.18 -0.81
C GLU A 333 -20.91 -16.34 0.65
N PHE A 334 -20.57 -15.38 1.53
CA PHE A 334 -20.86 -15.47 2.96
C PHE A 334 -22.18 -14.80 3.34
N THR A 335 -22.53 -13.71 2.67
CA THR A 335 -23.69 -12.91 3.03
C THR A 335 -24.87 -13.10 2.07
N GLY A 336 -24.66 -13.70 0.89
CA GLY A 336 -25.66 -13.81 -0.17
C GLY A 336 -26.10 -12.46 -0.75
N ARG A 337 -25.40 -11.37 -0.44
CA ARG A 337 -25.71 -10.03 -0.93
C ARG A 337 -25.04 -9.77 -2.28
N THR A 338 -25.72 -9.04 -3.14
CA THR A 338 -25.14 -8.54 -4.38
C THR A 338 -24.13 -7.43 -4.07
N LEU A 339 -23.01 -7.42 -4.80
CA LEU A 339 -21.92 -6.46 -4.67
C LEU A 339 -21.83 -5.63 -5.98
N PRO A 340 -22.67 -4.61 -6.17
CA PRO A 340 -22.64 -3.78 -7.37
C PRO A 340 -21.29 -3.03 -7.47
N GLY A 341 -20.77 -2.91 -8.70
CA GLY A 341 -19.52 -2.20 -8.95
C GLY A 341 -18.24 -3.00 -8.63
N ARG A 342 -18.32 -4.14 -7.93
CA ARG A 342 -17.20 -5.06 -7.77
C ARG A 342 -17.03 -5.95 -8.97
N ARG A 343 -15.78 -6.20 -9.33
CA ARG A 343 -15.41 -7.10 -10.43
C ARG A 343 -14.37 -8.11 -9.93
N TRP A 344 -14.42 -9.34 -10.42
CA TRP A 344 -13.32 -10.28 -10.22
C TRP A 344 -12.09 -9.82 -10.99
N SER A 345 -10.92 -10.06 -10.43
CA SER A 345 -9.61 -9.78 -11.05
C SER A 345 -9.25 -10.83 -12.11
N ASP A 346 -8.13 -10.59 -12.77
CA ASP A 346 -7.44 -11.55 -13.63
C ASP A 346 -8.29 -12.06 -14.80
N GLY A 347 -9.01 -11.16 -15.47
CA GLY A 347 -9.83 -11.50 -16.63
C GLY A 347 -11.05 -12.38 -16.36
N LEU A 348 -11.23 -12.84 -15.10
CA LEU A 348 -12.33 -13.75 -14.75
C LEU A 348 -13.71 -13.09 -14.93
N HIS A 349 -13.85 -11.81 -14.57
CA HIS A 349 -15.13 -11.11 -14.75
C HIS A 349 -15.50 -11.00 -16.21
N GLN A 350 -14.55 -10.67 -17.07
CA GLN A 350 -14.70 -10.62 -18.51
C GLN A 350 -15.02 -11.99 -19.13
N ALA A 351 -14.38 -13.03 -18.59
CA ALA A 351 -14.69 -14.41 -19.00
C ALA A 351 -16.13 -14.81 -18.62
N VAL A 352 -16.62 -14.35 -17.45
CA VAL A 352 -18.03 -14.57 -17.06
C VAL A 352 -18.97 -13.73 -17.93
N GLU A 353 -18.61 -12.47 -18.26
CA GLU A 353 -19.36 -11.64 -19.19
C GLU A 353 -19.45 -12.30 -20.58
N ALA A 354 -18.36 -12.88 -21.09
CA ALA A 354 -18.34 -13.62 -22.35
C ALA A 354 -19.24 -14.87 -22.29
N LYS A 355 -19.12 -15.66 -21.22
CA LYS A 355 -19.94 -16.85 -20.94
C LYS A 355 -21.44 -16.53 -20.93
N GLU A 356 -21.84 -15.40 -20.33
CA GLU A 356 -23.25 -14.99 -20.25
C GLU A 356 -23.73 -14.23 -21.50
N GLY A 357 -22.85 -13.98 -22.46
CA GLY A 357 -23.18 -13.26 -23.70
C GLY A 357 -23.56 -11.79 -23.47
N VAL A 358 -23.11 -11.20 -22.35
CA VAL A 358 -23.26 -9.76 -22.09
C VAL A 358 -22.09 -9.00 -22.67
N PRO A 359 -22.19 -7.67 -22.90
CA PRO A 359 -21.07 -6.89 -23.42
C PRO A 359 -19.85 -7.01 -22.52
N VAL A 360 -18.74 -7.56 -23.04
CA VAL A 360 -17.47 -7.67 -22.31
C VAL A 360 -16.89 -6.28 -22.16
N GLN A 361 -16.75 -5.85 -20.91
CA GLN A 361 -16.14 -4.54 -20.62
C GLN A 361 -14.62 -4.66 -20.68
N ARG A 362 -13.95 -3.56 -21.06
CA ARG A 362 -12.49 -3.53 -21.14
C ARG A 362 -11.86 -3.86 -19.81
N GLU A 363 -10.79 -4.63 -19.83
CA GLU A 363 -9.98 -4.91 -18.67
C GLU A 363 -9.20 -3.66 -18.25
N ASN A 364 -8.93 -3.54 -16.96
CA ASN A 364 -8.04 -2.51 -16.46
C ASN A 364 -6.61 -3.05 -16.44
N GLN A 365 -5.74 -2.42 -17.20
CA GLN A 365 -4.31 -2.74 -17.23
C GLN A 365 -3.57 -2.02 -16.09
N THR A 366 -2.60 -2.69 -15.47
CA THR A 366 -1.69 -2.06 -14.52
C THR A 366 -0.82 -1.03 -15.23
N LEU A 367 -0.98 0.25 -14.89
CA LEU A 367 -0.16 1.35 -15.41
C LEU A 367 1.11 1.54 -14.59
N ALA A 368 1.01 1.41 -13.28
CA ALA A 368 2.13 1.49 -12.35
C ALA A 368 1.81 0.72 -11.07
N SER A 369 2.82 0.15 -10.44
CA SER A 369 2.68 -0.54 -9.17
C SER A 369 3.94 -0.40 -8.33
N VAL A 370 3.79 -0.44 -7.00
CA VAL A 370 4.91 -0.50 -6.05
C VAL A 370 4.44 -1.16 -4.76
N THR A 371 5.25 -2.02 -4.17
CA THR A 371 4.98 -2.54 -2.83
C THR A 371 5.39 -1.52 -1.76
N PHE A 372 4.72 -1.54 -0.60
CA PHE A 372 5.12 -0.70 0.53
C PHE A 372 6.56 -0.99 0.95
N GLN A 373 6.96 -2.26 0.90
CA GLN A 373 8.33 -2.67 1.21
C GLN A 373 9.33 -1.89 0.35
N ASN A 374 9.15 -1.91 -0.96
CA ASN A 374 10.06 -1.24 -1.89
C ASN A 374 9.94 0.28 -1.84
N LEU A 375 8.74 0.83 -1.64
CA LEU A 375 8.54 2.27 -1.46
C LEU A 375 9.35 2.81 -0.26
N PHE A 376 9.18 2.19 0.93
CA PHE A 376 9.85 2.67 2.14
C PHE A 376 11.35 2.38 2.14
N ARG A 377 11.81 1.34 1.47
CA ARG A 377 13.26 1.08 1.27
C ARG A 377 13.97 2.11 0.38
N MET A 378 13.24 2.90 -0.39
CA MET A 378 13.83 3.99 -1.20
C MET A 378 14.17 5.23 -0.39
N TYR A 379 13.61 5.42 0.81
CA TYR A 379 14.01 6.53 1.66
C TYR A 379 15.47 6.40 2.08
N LYS A 380 16.21 7.51 2.02
CA LYS A 380 17.61 7.55 2.48
C LYS A 380 17.73 7.21 3.96
N LYS A 381 16.74 7.63 4.75
CA LYS A 381 16.58 7.31 6.15
C LYS A 381 15.12 6.94 6.43
N LEU A 382 14.92 5.79 7.04
CA LEU A 382 13.62 5.28 7.47
C LEU A 382 13.64 5.05 8.96
N SER A 383 12.57 5.41 9.65
CA SER A 383 12.34 5.07 11.04
C SER A 383 10.85 4.85 11.30
N GLY A 384 10.53 4.31 12.46
CA GLY A 384 9.14 4.09 12.80
C GLY A 384 8.90 4.03 14.30
N MET A 385 7.65 4.14 14.68
CA MET A 385 7.24 4.02 16.08
C MET A 385 5.94 3.22 16.18
N THR A 386 5.83 2.43 17.23
CA THR A 386 4.63 1.66 17.58
C THR A 386 4.71 1.19 19.03
N GLY A 387 3.64 0.63 19.55
CA GLY A 387 3.62 -0.01 20.87
C GLY A 387 3.96 -1.50 20.85
N THR A 388 4.18 -2.13 19.70
CA THR A 388 4.15 -3.60 19.53
C THR A 388 5.05 -4.11 18.41
N ALA A 389 6.30 -3.65 18.30
CA ALA A 389 7.24 -4.05 17.23
C ALA A 389 8.09 -5.29 17.58
N ASP A 390 8.35 -5.56 18.85
CA ASP A 390 9.30 -6.60 19.28
C ASP A 390 8.93 -7.99 18.77
N THR A 391 7.64 -8.30 18.66
CA THR A 391 7.17 -9.59 18.14
C THR A 391 7.56 -9.83 16.69
N GLU A 392 7.71 -8.76 15.90
CA GLU A 392 8.03 -8.75 14.47
C GLU A 392 9.46 -8.19 14.18
N ALA A 393 10.31 -8.07 15.22
CA ALA A 393 11.64 -7.48 15.11
C ALA A 393 12.51 -8.17 14.04
N TYR A 394 12.34 -9.47 13.85
CA TYR A 394 13.03 -10.25 12.82
C TYR A 394 12.63 -9.80 11.41
N GLU A 395 11.35 -9.58 11.16
CA GLU A 395 10.83 -9.13 9.87
C GLU A 395 11.28 -7.71 9.56
N PHE A 396 11.18 -6.78 10.52
CA PHE A 396 11.68 -5.41 10.36
C PHE A 396 13.17 -5.37 9.99
N GLN A 397 13.98 -6.21 10.64
CA GLN A 397 15.41 -6.27 10.34
C GLN A 397 15.69 -6.87 8.97
N ASN A 398 14.98 -7.94 8.56
CA ASN A 398 15.26 -8.63 7.30
C ASN A 398 14.77 -7.89 6.08
N ILE A 399 13.57 -7.28 6.15
CA ILE A 399 12.95 -6.61 4.99
C ILE A 399 13.42 -5.17 4.89
N TYR A 400 13.41 -4.43 5.99
CA TYR A 400 13.64 -2.98 6.00
C TYR A 400 14.99 -2.56 6.58
N GLY A 401 15.75 -3.48 7.16
CA GLY A 401 17.00 -3.17 7.86
C GLY A 401 16.80 -2.39 9.16
N LEU A 402 15.57 -2.36 9.71
CA LEU A 402 15.22 -1.59 10.88
C LEU A 402 15.40 -2.39 12.17
N GLU A 403 16.24 -1.86 13.08
CA GLU A 403 16.40 -2.41 14.42
C GLU A 403 15.30 -1.88 15.36
N VAL A 404 14.67 -2.78 16.11
CA VAL A 404 13.67 -2.41 17.12
C VAL A 404 14.36 -2.12 18.45
N VAL A 405 14.08 -0.96 19.03
CA VAL A 405 14.54 -0.56 20.37
C VAL A 405 13.33 -0.43 21.29
N VAL A 406 13.24 -1.32 22.27
CA VAL A 406 12.17 -1.30 23.28
C VAL A 406 12.50 -0.28 24.35
N ILE A 407 11.68 0.75 24.47
CA ILE A 407 11.88 1.86 25.40
C ILE A 407 11.02 1.63 26.67
N PRO A 408 11.58 1.75 27.87
CA PRO A 408 10.82 1.59 29.07
C PRO A 408 9.76 2.70 29.23
N THR A 409 8.67 2.38 29.90
CA THR A 409 7.61 3.35 30.21
C THR A 409 8.11 4.39 31.23
N HIS A 410 7.57 5.63 31.14
CA HIS A 410 7.90 6.69 32.11
C HIS A 410 7.51 6.31 33.54
N ARG A 411 6.34 5.71 33.71
CA ARG A 411 5.89 5.14 35.00
C ARG A 411 5.73 3.63 34.88
N PRO A 412 5.97 2.85 35.95
CA PRO A 412 5.77 1.41 35.92
C PRO A 412 4.33 1.05 35.56
N MET A 413 4.16 0.09 34.65
CA MET A 413 2.85 -0.45 34.29
C MET A 413 2.30 -1.31 35.46
N ILE A 414 1.10 -0.95 35.92
CA ILE A 414 0.41 -1.65 37.02
C ILE A 414 -0.83 -2.44 36.58
N ARG A 415 -1.13 -2.46 35.27
CA ARG A 415 -2.22 -3.24 34.69
C ARG A 415 -2.09 -4.72 35.02
N LYS A 416 -3.23 -5.35 35.32
CA LYS A 416 -3.33 -6.78 35.62
C LYS A 416 -3.84 -7.54 34.38
N ASP A 417 -2.98 -8.33 33.77
CA ASP A 417 -3.36 -9.20 32.68
C ASP A 417 -3.76 -10.57 33.25
N HIS A 418 -5.06 -10.90 33.23
CA HIS A 418 -5.58 -12.18 33.74
C HIS A 418 -5.37 -13.30 32.72
N SER A 419 -5.38 -14.55 33.22
CA SER A 419 -5.32 -15.75 32.37
C SER A 419 -6.50 -15.84 31.43
N ASP A 420 -6.28 -16.46 30.27
CA ASP A 420 -7.33 -16.74 29.30
C ASP A 420 -8.33 -17.78 29.88
N LEU A 421 -9.62 -17.55 29.59
CA LEU A 421 -10.68 -18.52 29.93
C LEU A 421 -11.13 -19.21 28.65
N VAL A 422 -11.06 -20.54 28.63
CA VAL A 422 -11.41 -21.33 27.43
C VAL A 422 -12.68 -22.12 27.68
N PHE A 423 -13.64 -21.97 26.77
CA PHE A 423 -14.96 -22.60 26.81
C PHE A 423 -15.09 -23.64 25.70
N LEU A 424 -15.98 -24.61 25.88
CA LEU A 424 -16.25 -25.64 24.87
C LEU A 424 -16.91 -25.06 23.61
N ASN A 425 -17.86 -24.15 23.80
CA ASN A 425 -18.63 -23.56 22.73
C ASN A 425 -18.73 -22.03 22.85
N ARG A 426 -19.15 -21.37 21.77
CA ARG A 426 -19.33 -19.92 21.69
C ARG A 426 -20.43 -19.42 22.65
N ALA A 427 -21.49 -20.19 22.85
CA ALA A 427 -22.61 -19.78 23.71
C ALA A 427 -22.18 -19.62 25.19
N GLY A 428 -21.42 -20.58 25.73
CA GLY A 428 -20.83 -20.48 27.07
C GLY A 428 -19.88 -19.30 27.21
N LYS A 429 -19.04 -19.09 26.19
CA LYS A 429 -18.13 -17.94 26.13
C LYS A 429 -18.88 -16.61 26.21
N TYR A 430 -19.88 -16.39 25.38
CA TYR A 430 -20.60 -15.10 25.36
C TYR A 430 -21.39 -14.87 26.67
N ARG A 431 -21.99 -15.90 27.28
CA ARG A 431 -22.59 -15.78 28.60
C ARG A 431 -21.59 -15.31 29.67
N ALA A 432 -20.38 -15.83 29.64
CA ALA A 432 -19.33 -15.41 30.56
C ALA A 432 -18.86 -13.97 30.30
N VAL A 433 -18.71 -13.57 29.01
CA VAL A 433 -18.39 -12.19 28.63
C VAL A 433 -19.46 -11.21 29.13
N VAL A 434 -20.73 -11.48 28.90
CA VAL A 434 -21.84 -10.63 29.37
C VAL A 434 -21.83 -10.50 30.90
N ARG A 435 -21.53 -11.59 31.63
CA ARG A 435 -21.41 -11.56 33.10
C ARG A 435 -20.25 -10.66 33.57
N ASP A 436 -19.08 -10.76 32.96
CA ASP A 436 -17.94 -9.90 33.30
C ASP A 436 -18.22 -8.41 33.01
N ILE A 437 -18.89 -8.13 31.88
CA ILE A 437 -19.34 -6.77 31.57
C ILE A 437 -20.32 -6.25 32.65
N LEU A 438 -21.28 -7.06 33.06
CA LEU A 438 -22.24 -6.68 34.08
C LEU A 438 -21.55 -6.35 35.42
N GLU A 439 -20.59 -7.20 35.82
CA GLU A 439 -19.78 -6.95 37.02
C GLU A 439 -18.96 -5.66 36.96
N CYS A 440 -18.45 -5.32 35.74
CA CYS A 440 -17.75 -4.04 35.51
C CYS A 440 -18.70 -2.84 35.66
N VAL A 441 -19.90 -2.91 35.02
CA VAL A 441 -20.91 -1.86 35.11
C VAL A 441 -21.35 -1.62 36.54
N GLU A 442 -21.62 -2.69 37.34
CA GLU A 442 -21.99 -2.60 38.77
C GLU A 442 -20.91 -1.93 39.61
N ARG A 443 -19.64 -2.13 39.29
CA ARG A 443 -18.49 -1.46 39.96
C ARG A 443 -18.24 -0.04 39.45
N GLY A 444 -18.92 0.43 38.43
CA GLY A 444 -18.65 1.70 37.75
C GLY A 444 -17.38 1.68 36.94
N GLN A 445 -16.83 0.49 36.59
CA GLN A 445 -15.62 0.29 35.81
C GLN A 445 -15.95 0.32 34.33
N PRO A 446 -15.28 1.14 33.49
CA PRO A 446 -15.46 1.10 32.03
C PRO A 446 -14.89 -0.20 31.45
N ALA A 447 -15.58 -0.76 30.43
CA ALA A 447 -15.20 -1.97 29.72
C ALA A 447 -15.09 -1.74 28.22
N LEU A 448 -13.94 -2.14 27.65
CA LEU A 448 -13.73 -2.17 26.21
C LEU A 448 -13.67 -3.62 25.73
N VAL A 449 -14.61 -3.99 24.89
CA VAL A 449 -14.74 -5.34 24.36
C VAL A 449 -14.20 -5.39 22.93
N GLY A 450 -13.08 -6.10 22.73
CA GLY A 450 -12.47 -6.33 21.43
C GLY A 450 -13.08 -7.54 20.72
N THR A 451 -13.54 -7.35 19.48
CA THR A 451 -14.09 -8.40 18.61
C THR A 451 -13.28 -8.52 17.33
N THR A 452 -13.25 -9.71 16.74
CA THR A 452 -12.48 -10.00 15.52
C THR A 452 -13.23 -9.67 14.23
N SER A 453 -14.56 -9.56 14.28
CA SER A 453 -15.40 -9.26 13.12
C SER A 453 -16.61 -8.38 13.49
N ILE A 454 -17.20 -7.76 12.47
CA ILE A 454 -18.41 -6.96 12.60
C ILE A 454 -19.58 -7.85 13.09
N GLU A 455 -19.69 -9.07 12.57
CA GLU A 455 -20.73 -10.02 12.95
C GLU A 455 -20.69 -10.37 14.44
N VAL A 456 -19.50 -10.64 14.96
CA VAL A 456 -19.31 -10.90 16.41
C VAL A 456 -19.67 -9.67 17.23
N SER A 457 -19.36 -8.47 16.76
CA SER A 457 -19.72 -7.22 17.43
C SER A 457 -21.24 -7.00 17.47
N GLU A 458 -21.95 -7.27 16.37
CA GLU A 458 -23.41 -7.18 16.29
C GLU A 458 -24.11 -8.25 17.16
N LEU A 459 -23.59 -9.50 17.14
CA LEU A 459 -24.11 -10.58 17.99
C LEU A 459 -24.00 -10.21 19.47
N LEU A 460 -22.82 -9.73 19.91
CA LEU A 460 -22.60 -9.35 21.30
C LEU A 460 -23.45 -8.13 21.69
N SER A 461 -23.61 -7.15 20.80
CA SER A 461 -24.49 -6.00 20.98
C SER A 461 -25.94 -6.45 21.24
N ASN A 462 -26.43 -7.42 20.47
CA ASN A 462 -27.77 -7.99 20.67
C ASN A 462 -27.90 -8.67 22.03
N GLU A 463 -26.88 -9.42 22.47
CA GLU A 463 -26.88 -10.08 23.79
C GLU A 463 -26.84 -9.05 24.94
N LEU A 464 -26.07 -7.99 24.84
CA LEU A 464 -26.05 -6.90 25.81
C LEU A 464 -27.37 -6.14 25.86
N THR A 465 -28.01 -5.92 24.72
CA THR A 465 -29.34 -5.30 24.64
C THR A 465 -30.39 -6.15 25.34
N LYS A 466 -30.38 -7.48 25.15
CA LYS A 466 -31.25 -8.41 25.86
C LYS A 466 -31.01 -8.40 27.37
N ALA A 467 -29.75 -8.22 27.80
CA ALA A 467 -29.36 -8.11 29.19
C ALA A 467 -29.67 -6.71 29.81
N GLY A 468 -30.16 -5.75 29.01
CA GLY A 468 -30.46 -4.38 29.47
C GLY A 468 -29.23 -3.52 29.75
N ILE A 469 -28.06 -3.87 29.19
CA ILE A 469 -26.80 -3.14 29.39
C ILE A 469 -26.63 -2.09 28.30
N ALA A 470 -26.53 -0.81 28.71
CA ALA A 470 -26.24 0.29 27.80
C ALA A 470 -24.81 0.16 27.25
N HIS A 471 -24.63 0.24 25.95
CA HIS A 471 -23.33 0.10 25.28
C HIS A 471 -23.29 0.86 23.96
N GLU A 472 -22.06 1.18 23.51
CA GLU A 472 -21.79 1.75 22.20
C GLU A 472 -21.02 0.73 21.34
N VAL A 473 -21.27 0.73 20.03
CA VAL A 473 -20.58 -0.15 19.07
C VAL A 473 -19.71 0.69 18.16
N LEU A 474 -18.43 0.38 18.11
CA LEU A 474 -17.43 1.02 17.28
C LEU A 474 -16.99 0.03 16.19
N ASN A 475 -17.52 0.17 14.99
CA ASN A 475 -17.16 -0.64 13.83
C ASN A 475 -17.08 0.24 12.57
N ALA A 476 -16.62 -0.33 11.46
CA ALA A 476 -16.44 0.36 10.19
C ALA A 476 -17.68 1.04 9.62
N LYS A 477 -18.89 0.69 10.10
CA LYS A 477 -20.14 1.31 9.66
C LYS A 477 -20.45 2.68 10.31
N GLN A 478 -19.63 3.14 11.28
CA GLN A 478 -19.91 4.32 12.12
C GLN A 478 -18.75 5.30 12.23
N HIS A 479 -17.98 5.50 11.15
CA HIS A 479 -16.80 6.38 11.13
C HIS A 479 -17.05 7.80 11.65
N GLU A 480 -18.15 8.44 11.28
CA GLU A 480 -18.45 9.80 11.71
C GLU A 480 -18.64 9.95 13.23
N ARG A 481 -19.06 8.87 13.91
CA ARG A 481 -19.28 8.85 15.37
C ARG A 481 -18.08 8.31 16.15
N GLU A 482 -17.06 7.81 15.48
CA GLU A 482 -15.91 7.15 16.10
C GLU A 482 -15.24 8.02 17.14
N ALA A 483 -14.91 9.26 16.80
CA ALA A 483 -14.26 10.19 17.72
C ALA A 483 -15.10 10.46 18.99
N HIS A 484 -16.43 10.55 18.84
CA HIS A 484 -17.34 10.76 19.96
C HIS A 484 -17.47 9.53 20.87
N ILE A 485 -17.54 8.33 20.27
CA ILE A 485 -17.62 7.06 21.02
C ILE A 485 -16.33 6.86 21.81
N VAL A 486 -15.17 7.06 21.18
CA VAL A 486 -13.86 6.91 21.84
C VAL A 486 -13.68 7.94 22.96
N ALA A 487 -14.13 9.19 22.75
CA ALA A 487 -14.08 10.22 23.78
C ALA A 487 -14.83 9.84 25.07
N ASN A 488 -15.88 9.03 24.97
CA ASN A 488 -16.72 8.59 26.10
C ASN A 488 -16.38 7.18 26.59
N ALA A 489 -15.56 6.40 25.90
CA ALA A 489 -15.26 5.00 26.24
C ALA A 489 -14.59 4.82 27.61
N GLY A 490 -13.94 5.85 28.15
CA GLY A 490 -13.37 5.85 29.50
C GLY A 490 -14.26 6.40 30.61
N ALA A 491 -15.52 6.75 30.32
CA ALA A 491 -16.46 7.26 31.32
C ALA A 491 -16.89 6.16 32.32
N PRO A 492 -17.36 6.51 33.55
CA PRO A 492 -17.78 5.51 34.51
C PRO A 492 -18.86 4.59 33.94
N ALA A 493 -18.71 3.28 34.11
CA ALA A 493 -19.62 2.22 33.66
C ALA A 493 -19.86 2.21 32.12
N ALA A 494 -19.04 2.89 31.32
CA ALA A 494 -19.15 2.86 29.86
C ALA A 494 -18.78 1.49 29.34
N VAL A 495 -19.61 0.96 28.41
CA VAL A 495 -19.33 -0.29 27.71
C VAL A 495 -19.19 0.03 26.22
N THR A 496 -18.03 -0.29 25.66
CA THR A 496 -17.73 -0.07 24.24
C THR A 496 -17.33 -1.38 23.58
N ILE A 497 -18.03 -1.80 22.53
CA ILE A 497 -17.65 -2.92 21.68
C ILE A 497 -16.89 -2.35 20.50
N ALA A 498 -15.64 -2.77 20.31
CA ALA A 498 -14.82 -2.31 19.22
C ALA A 498 -14.33 -3.48 18.35
N THR A 499 -14.45 -3.36 17.02
CA THR A 499 -13.73 -4.24 16.11
C THR A 499 -12.25 -3.86 16.07
N ASN A 500 -11.41 -4.80 15.65
CA ASN A 500 -9.96 -4.79 15.79
C ASN A 500 -9.25 -3.49 15.39
N MET A 501 -9.70 -2.84 14.32
CA MET A 501 -9.07 -1.64 13.77
C MET A 501 -9.70 -0.33 14.27
N ALA A 502 -10.91 -0.38 14.84
CA ALA A 502 -11.64 0.80 15.23
C ALA A 502 -10.98 1.51 16.45
N GLY A 503 -10.87 2.82 16.39
CA GLY A 503 -10.25 3.64 17.44
C GLY A 503 -8.72 3.54 17.51
N ARG A 504 -8.01 3.03 16.50
CA ARG A 504 -6.54 3.00 16.46
C ARG A 504 -5.98 4.42 16.35
N GLY A 505 -4.87 4.69 17.03
CA GLY A 505 -4.27 6.04 17.07
C GLY A 505 -5.01 7.06 17.94
N THR A 506 -6.11 6.64 18.59
CA THR A 506 -6.86 7.49 19.53
C THR A 506 -6.66 7.01 20.97
N ASP A 507 -6.64 7.95 21.92
CA ASP A 507 -6.45 7.66 23.34
C ASP A 507 -7.80 7.56 24.07
N ILE A 508 -7.95 6.56 24.95
CA ILE A 508 -9.10 6.42 25.83
C ILE A 508 -8.72 7.01 27.18
N VAL A 509 -9.27 8.18 27.49
CA VAL A 509 -8.99 8.92 28.73
C VAL A 509 -9.96 8.45 29.81
N LEU A 510 -9.46 8.06 31.00
CA LEU A 510 -10.27 7.67 32.13
C LEU A 510 -11.10 8.85 32.60
N GLY A 511 -12.40 8.64 32.82
CA GLY A 511 -13.37 9.69 33.13
C GLY A 511 -14.00 10.37 31.91
N GLY A 512 -13.60 9.96 30.68
CA GLY A 512 -13.97 10.55 29.39
C GLY A 512 -13.04 11.70 28.97
N SER A 513 -13.11 12.13 27.69
CA SER A 513 -12.26 13.19 27.17
C SER A 513 -12.65 14.57 27.71
N LEU A 514 -11.77 15.16 28.52
CA LEU A 514 -11.91 16.55 29.00
C LEU A 514 -11.83 17.54 27.84
N GLU A 515 -10.95 17.30 26.87
CA GLU A 515 -10.76 18.17 25.71
C GLU A 515 -12.03 18.27 24.86
N ALA A 516 -12.68 17.14 24.60
CA ALA A 516 -13.95 17.11 23.86
C ALA A 516 -15.07 17.84 24.62
N GLN A 517 -15.11 17.72 25.97
CA GLN A 517 -16.10 18.40 26.79
C GLN A 517 -15.85 19.93 26.83
N LEU A 518 -14.60 20.36 26.89
CA LEU A 518 -14.26 21.79 26.83
C LEU A 518 -14.52 22.38 25.44
N ALA A 519 -14.24 21.63 24.38
CA ALA A 519 -14.53 22.04 23.02
C ALA A 519 -16.04 22.20 22.77
N ALA A 520 -16.86 21.31 23.35
CA ALA A 520 -18.32 21.39 23.26
C ALA A 520 -18.91 22.64 23.94
N LEU A 521 -18.22 23.22 24.92
CA LEU A 521 -18.62 24.48 25.55
C LEU A 521 -18.34 25.70 24.68
N GLY A 522 -17.44 25.61 23.71
CA GLY A 522 -17.00 26.71 22.88
C GLY A 522 -15.88 27.57 23.51
N GLU A 523 -15.17 28.32 22.65
CA GLU A 523 -14.04 29.17 23.09
C GLU A 523 -14.46 30.30 24.03
N ASP A 524 -15.66 30.85 23.82
CA ASP A 524 -16.22 31.98 24.56
C ASP A 524 -16.87 31.61 25.91
N ALA A 525 -16.85 30.33 26.32
CA ALA A 525 -17.46 29.93 27.59
C ALA A 525 -16.77 30.52 28.80
N PRO A 526 -17.55 30.95 29.86
CA PRO A 526 -16.99 31.56 31.06
C PRO A 526 -15.97 30.65 31.75
N ALA A 527 -14.89 31.25 32.28
CA ALA A 527 -13.84 30.50 32.99
C ALA A 527 -14.39 29.66 34.15
N SER A 528 -15.42 30.15 34.83
CA SER A 528 -16.11 29.41 35.90
C SER A 528 -16.80 28.15 35.43
N GLU A 529 -17.30 28.14 34.20
CA GLU A 529 -17.95 26.93 33.61
C GLU A 529 -16.91 25.92 33.15
N LYS A 530 -15.82 26.37 32.55
CA LYS A 530 -14.66 25.56 32.22
C LYS A 530 -14.06 24.88 33.46
N GLU A 531 -13.95 25.61 34.58
CA GLU A 531 -13.48 25.07 35.87
C GLU A 531 -14.45 24.05 36.48
N ARG A 532 -15.75 24.28 36.39
CA ARG A 532 -16.75 23.33 36.82
C ARG A 532 -16.61 22.01 36.07
N VAL A 533 -16.53 22.05 34.75
CA VAL A 533 -16.39 20.84 33.93
C VAL A 533 -15.08 20.11 34.23
N LYS A 534 -13.99 20.81 34.48
CA LYS A 534 -12.73 20.20 34.93
C LYS A 534 -12.90 19.48 36.28
N ALA A 535 -13.57 20.11 37.24
CA ALA A 535 -13.81 19.51 38.56
C ALA A 535 -14.72 18.27 38.49
N GLU A 536 -15.80 18.32 37.72
CA GLU A 536 -16.70 17.21 37.46
C GLU A 536 -15.98 16.06 36.73
N TRP A 537 -15.13 16.38 35.76
CA TRP A 537 -14.28 15.40 35.07
C TRP A 537 -13.30 14.74 36.05
N GLN A 538 -12.64 15.52 36.93
CA GLN A 538 -11.70 14.98 37.92
C GLN A 538 -12.38 13.99 38.88
N GLN A 539 -13.61 14.27 39.32
CA GLN A 539 -14.38 13.35 40.16
C GLN A 539 -14.68 12.03 39.43
N ARG A 540 -15.07 12.10 38.12
CA ARG A 540 -15.30 10.90 37.32
C ARG A 540 -14.02 10.12 37.06
N HIS A 541 -12.92 10.81 36.78
CA HIS A 541 -11.61 10.19 36.62
C HIS A 541 -11.19 9.43 37.88
N ASP A 542 -11.27 10.07 39.07
CA ASP A 542 -10.89 9.46 40.33
C ASP A 542 -11.79 8.26 40.66
N ALA A 543 -13.08 8.33 40.36
CA ALA A 543 -14.01 7.21 40.56
C ALA A 543 -13.64 6.00 39.64
N VAL A 544 -13.28 6.24 38.37
CA VAL A 544 -12.87 5.18 37.46
C VAL A 544 -11.52 4.57 37.90
N VAL A 545 -10.58 5.39 38.34
CA VAL A 545 -9.29 4.91 38.88
C VAL A 545 -9.52 4.03 40.12
N ALA A 546 -10.41 4.45 41.03
CA ALA A 546 -10.77 3.66 42.23
C ALA A 546 -11.50 2.34 41.87
N ALA A 547 -12.29 2.34 40.76
CA ALA A 547 -12.96 1.13 40.25
C ALA A 547 -11.99 0.14 39.57
N GLY A 548 -10.72 0.51 39.34
CA GLY A 548 -9.69 -0.35 38.79
C GLY A 548 -9.30 0.05 37.35
N GLY A 549 -9.71 1.22 36.85
CA GLY A 549 -9.39 1.72 35.51
C GLY A 549 -10.14 0.96 34.41
N LEU A 550 -9.68 1.08 33.16
CA LEU A 550 -10.31 0.43 32.00
C LEU A 550 -10.09 -1.09 32.02
N HIS A 551 -11.17 -1.86 31.88
CA HIS A 551 -11.12 -3.31 31.71
C HIS A 551 -11.20 -3.68 30.22
N ILE A 552 -10.27 -4.50 29.74
CA ILE A 552 -10.23 -5.00 28.38
C ILE A 552 -10.73 -6.44 28.32
N ILE A 553 -11.74 -6.68 27.52
CA ILE A 553 -12.29 -8.01 27.26
C ILE A 553 -11.99 -8.38 25.80
N GLY A 554 -11.15 -9.39 25.57
CA GLY A 554 -10.94 -9.97 24.25
C GLY A 554 -11.88 -11.15 24.03
N THR A 555 -12.70 -11.12 22.99
CA THR A 555 -13.66 -12.20 22.70
C THR A 555 -13.03 -13.38 21.97
N GLU A 556 -11.86 -13.16 21.36
CA GLU A 556 -11.05 -14.18 20.66
C GLU A 556 -9.58 -13.76 20.69
N ARG A 557 -8.68 -14.71 20.43
CA ARG A 557 -7.29 -14.40 20.08
C ARG A 557 -7.19 -14.10 18.59
N HIS A 558 -6.44 -13.07 18.30
CA HIS A 558 -6.16 -12.69 16.91
C HIS A 558 -5.10 -13.61 16.28
N GLU A 559 -4.96 -13.55 14.96
CA GLU A 559 -3.93 -14.29 14.23
C GLU A 559 -2.51 -13.89 14.64
N SER A 560 -2.31 -12.66 15.09
CA SER A 560 -1.03 -12.14 15.58
C SER A 560 -1.11 -11.75 17.05
N ARG A 561 -0.09 -12.15 17.84
CA ARG A 561 0.10 -11.74 19.24
C ARG A 561 0.21 -10.22 19.39
N ARG A 562 0.70 -9.56 18.36
CA ARG A 562 0.85 -8.11 18.29
C ARG A 562 -0.50 -7.41 18.44
N ILE A 563 -1.52 -7.87 17.72
CA ILE A 563 -2.88 -7.30 17.77
C ILE A 563 -3.49 -7.50 19.16
N ASP A 564 -3.29 -8.66 19.78
CA ASP A 564 -3.70 -8.89 21.19
C ASP A 564 -3.03 -7.91 22.15
N ASN A 565 -1.74 -7.63 21.96
CA ASN A 565 -1.00 -6.66 22.77
C ASN A 565 -1.46 -5.21 22.52
N GLN A 566 -1.83 -4.86 21.30
CA GLN A 566 -2.43 -3.55 20.98
C GLN A 566 -3.77 -3.37 21.69
N LEU A 567 -4.62 -4.40 21.69
CA LEU A 567 -5.90 -4.36 22.40
C LEU A 567 -5.66 -4.18 23.92
N ARG A 568 -4.79 -4.99 24.53
CA ARG A 568 -4.40 -4.83 25.93
C ARG A 568 -3.80 -3.45 26.22
N GLY A 569 -3.02 -2.91 25.30
CA GLY A 569 -2.33 -1.62 25.42
C GLY A 569 -3.27 -0.41 25.47
N ARG A 570 -4.57 -0.59 25.24
CA ARG A 570 -5.56 0.48 25.43
C ARG A 570 -5.83 0.77 26.90
N SER A 571 -5.45 -0.12 27.83
CA SER A 571 -5.60 0.00 29.27
C SER A 571 -4.24 0.05 29.98
N GLY A 572 -4.19 0.63 31.18
CA GLY A 572 -2.99 0.70 32.02
C GLY A 572 -1.92 1.63 31.46
N ARG A 573 -2.30 2.82 30.96
CA ARG A 573 -1.44 3.83 30.36
C ARG A 573 -0.85 4.76 31.41
N GLN A 574 0.38 5.18 31.25
CA GLN A 574 1.09 6.14 32.12
C GLN A 574 1.00 5.86 33.63
N GLY A 575 0.95 4.59 34.01
CA GLY A 575 0.84 4.16 35.40
C GLY A 575 -0.59 4.12 35.97
N ASP A 576 -1.60 4.28 35.12
CA ASP A 576 -3.00 4.08 35.53
C ASP A 576 -3.30 2.60 35.80
N PRO A 577 -4.25 2.30 36.67
CA PRO A 577 -4.73 0.94 36.85
C PRO A 577 -5.49 0.47 35.62
N GLY A 578 -5.63 -0.82 35.50
CA GLY A 578 -6.37 -1.44 34.42
C GLY A 578 -6.29 -2.95 34.52
N SER A 579 -7.09 -3.63 33.71
CA SER A 579 -7.07 -5.09 33.63
C SER A 579 -7.41 -5.57 32.22
N SER A 580 -6.99 -6.81 31.92
CA SER A 580 -7.38 -7.47 30.66
C SER A 580 -7.68 -8.93 30.87
N ARG A 581 -8.64 -9.47 30.09
CA ARG A 581 -8.94 -10.90 30.04
C ARG A 581 -9.40 -11.30 28.65
N PHE A 582 -8.99 -12.48 28.19
CA PHE A 582 -9.46 -13.09 26.94
C PHE A 582 -10.39 -14.27 27.23
N TYR A 583 -11.49 -14.30 26.48
CA TYR A 583 -12.50 -15.34 26.49
C TYR A 583 -12.46 -16.11 25.17
N LEU A 584 -12.15 -17.37 25.20
CA LEU A 584 -11.89 -18.18 24.03
C LEU A 584 -12.85 -19.36 23.95
N SER A 585 -13.16 -19.81 22.76
CA SER A 585 -13.92 -21.03 22.51
C SER A 585 -13.13 -21.97 21.61
N LEU A 586 -13.35 -23.27 21.74
CA LEU A 586 -12.80 -24.24 20.81
C LEU A 586 -13.36 -24.13 19.39
N GLU A 587 -14.49 -23.40 19.27
CA GLU A 587 -15.11 -23.12 17.98
C GLU A 587 -14.56 -21.86 17.32
N ASP A 588 -13.67 -21.11 17.99
CA ASP A 588 -13.01 -19.94 17.42
C ASP A 588 -12.05 -20.36 16.30
N ASN A 589 -11.91 -19.53 15.27
CA ASN A 589 -11.18 -19.88 14.05
C ASN A 589 -9.74 -20.35 14.32
N LEU A 590 -8.98 -19.63 15.15
CA LEU A 590 -7.62 -20.01 15.51
C LEU A 590 -7.57 -21.37 16.22
N MET A 591 -8.52 -21.62 17.11
CA MET A 591 -8.60 -22.87 17.87
C MET A 591 -9.02 -24.05 16.96
N ARG A 592 -9.96 -23.82 16.04
CA ARG A 592 -10.42 -24.83 15.08
C ARG A 592 -9.30 -25.30 14.15
N ILE A 593 -8.44 -24.37 13.67
CA ILE A 593 -7.36 -24.71 12.74
C ILE A 593 -6.22 -25.47 13.45
N PHE A 594 -5.86 -25.11 14.68
CA PHE A 594 -4.63 -25.56 15.32
C PHE A 594 -4.80 -26.47 16.55
N ALA A 595 -5.98 -26.51 17.14
CA ALA A 595 -6.21 -27.23 18.40
C ALA A 595 -7.30 -28.31 18.34
N ALA A 596 -8.02 -28.43 17.21
CA ALA A 596 -9.31 -29.12 17.15
C ALA A 596 -9.30 -30.58 17.65
N ASP A 597 -8.38 -31.42 17.20
CA ASP A 597 -8.48 -32.86 17.46
C ASP A 597 -7.97 -33.31 18.83
N TRP A 598 -6.88 -32.72 19.29
CA TRP A 598 -6.27 -33.12 20.56
C TRP A 598 -7.03 -32.57 21.76
N VAL A 599 -7.36 -31.28 21.72
CA VAL A 599 -8.09 -30.63 22.84
C VAL A 599 -9.47 -31.21 22.97
N LYS A 600 -10.20 -31.43 21.88
CA LYS A 600 -11.51 -32.08 21.87
C LYS A 600 -11.48 -33.48 22.48
N LYS A 601 -10.49 -34.32 22.12
CA LYS A 601 -10.32 -35.66 22.68
C LYS A 601 -9.95 -35.65 24.17
N VAL A 602 -9.17 -34.68 24.65
CA VAL A 602 -8.85 -34.52 26.06
C VAL A 602 -10.09 -34.12 26.85
N MET A 603 -10.92 -33.24 26.29
CA MET A 603 -12.13 -32.74 26.94
C MET A 603 -13.24 -33.78 27.04
N GLU A 604 -13.48 -34.53 25.98
CA GLU A 604 -14.40 -35.64 25.98
C GLU A 604 -14.04 -36.69 27.02
N ARG A 605 -12.73 -36.87 27.26
CA ARG A 605 -12.22 -37.77 28.33
C ARG A 605 -12.41 -37.21 29.74
N MET A 606 -12.45 -35.89 29.88
CA MET A 606 -12.60 -35.21 31.18
C MET A 606 -14.06 -35.00 31.59
N GLY A 607 -15.03 -35.28 30.72
CA GLY A 607 -16.46 -35.20 31.01
C GLY A 607 -16.96 -33.79 31.32
N LEU A 608 -16.33 -32.75 30.70
CA LEU A 608 -16.66 -31.34 30.93
C LEU A 608 -18.01 -30.95 30.33
N LYS A 609 -18.77 -30.10 31.02
CA LYS A 609 -20.04 -29.56 30.59
C LYS A 609 -19.86 -28.24 29.83
N GLU A 610 -20.90 -27.76 29.14
CA GLU A 610 -20.87 -26.57 28.29
C GLU A 610 -20.39 -25.30 29.00
N ASP A 611 -20.66 -25.13 30.26
CA ASP A 611 -20.28 -23.94 31.05
C ASP A 611 -18.97 -24.13 31.84
N ASP A 612 -18.31 -25.28 31.69
CA ASP A 612 -17.06 -25.52 32.40
C ASP A 612 -15.93 -24.69 31.82
N ILE A 613 -15.20 -24.01 32.69
CA ILE A 613 -14.10 -23.11 32.33
C ILE A 613 -12.78 -23.88 32.40
N ILE A 614 -11.98 -23.78 31.36
CA ILE A 614 -10.63 -24.32 31.36
C ILE A 614 -9.65 -23.17 31.53
N GLU A 615 -9.05 -23.14 32.69
CA GLU A 615 -7.94 -22.26 33.00
C GLU A 615 -6.67 -23.10 33.13
N SER A 616 -5.86 -23.14 32.07
CA SER A 616 -4.65 -23.93 32.01
C SER A 616 -3.51 -23.20 31.34
N PRO A 617 -2.38 -23.03 32.01
CA PRO A 617 -1.17 -22.44 31.39
C PRO A 617 -0.67 -23.21 30.16
N LEU A 618 -0.97 -24.52 30.08
CA LEU A 618 -0.62 -25.35 28.92
C LEU A 618 -1.44 -24.95 27.69
N VAL A 619 -2.73 -24.67 27.84
CA VAL A 619 -3.61 -24.25 26.76
C VAL A 619 -3.18 -22.87 26.26
N THR A 620 -2.93 -21.92 27.16
CA THR A 620 -2.42 -20.58 26.78
C THR A 620 -1.11 -20.69 26.01
N ARG A 621 -0.22 -21.58 26.41
CA ARG A 621 1.06 -21.81 25.71
C ARG A 621 0.86 -22.41 24.30
N GLN A 622 -0.11 -23.33 24.13
CA GLN A 622 -0.43 -23.90 22.83
C GLN A 622 -1.04 -22.85 21.88
N ILE A 623 -1.92 -22.00 22.38
CA ILE A 623 -2.47 -20.89 21.63
C ILE A 623 -1.36 -19.94 21.14
N ALA A 624 -0.43 -19.56 22.03
CA ALA A 624 0.71 -18.73 21.64
C ALA A 624 1.62 -19.41 20.60
N ASN A 625 1.76 -20.75 20.64
CA ASN A 625 2.48 -21.50 19.61
C ASN A 625 1.72 -21.52 18.26
N ALA A 626 0.39 -21.62 18.30
CA ALA A 626 -0.45 -21.54 17.10
C ALA A 626 -0.31 -20.16 16.43
N GLN A 627 -0.42 -19.09 17.21
CA GLN A 627 -0.21 -17.72 16.71
C GLN A 627 1.16 -17.55 16.04
N ARG A 628 2.25 -18.06 16.65
CA ARG A 628 3.58 -18.01 16.04
C ARG A 628 3.66 -18.73 14.70
N LYS A 629 2.93 -19.84 14.52
CA LYS A 629 2.87 -20.52 13.21
C LYS A 629 2.14 -19.70 12.16
N VAL A 630 1.04 -19.03 12.54
CA VAL A 630 0.31 -18.14 11.64
C VAL A 630 1.17 -16.92 11.29
N GLU A 631 1.83 -16.31 12.28
CA GLU A 631 2.76 -15.20 12.07
C GLU A 631 3.88 -15.58 11.09
N ALA A 632 4.49 -16.77 11.27
CA ALA A 632 5.52 -17.26 10.36
C ALA A 632 4.98 -17.50 8.93
N HIS A 633 3.79 -18.09 8.79
CA HIS A 633 3.16 -18.29 7.49
C HIS A 633 2.86 -16.96 6.78
N ASN A 634 2.30 -15.99 7.50
CA ASN A 634 2.04 -14.66 6.95
C ASN A 634 3.34 -13.93 6.56
N PHE A 635 4.42 -14.11 7.33
CA PHE A 635 5.75 -13.62 6.95
C PHE A 635 6.24 -14.24 5.65
N ASP A 636 6.10 -15.56 5.49
CA ASP A 636 6.52 -16.25 4.26
C ASP A 636 5.73 -15.74 3.04
N ILE A 637 4.43 -15.47 3.18
CA ILE A 637 3.60 -14.87 2.12
C ILE A 637 4.16 -13.49 1.73
N ARG A 638 4.39 -12.60 2.71
CA ARG A 638 4.94 -11.26 2.45
C ARG A 638 6.33 -11.30 1.82
N LYS A 639 7.17 -12.23 2.29
CA LYS A 639 8.51 -12.45 1.73
C LYS A 639 8.45 -12.95 0.29
N ASN A 640 7.55 -13.88 0.00
CA ASN A 640 7.37 -14.38 -1.37
C ASN A 640 6.89 -13.26 -2.30
N LEU A 641 5.95 -12.42 -1.87
CA LEU A 641 5.52 -11.25 -2.62
C LEU A 641 6.72 -10.32 -2.93
N LEU A 642 7.52 -10.04 -1.91
CA LEU A 642 8.70 -9.18 -2.05
C LEU A 642 9.75 -9.79 -3.00
N ASP A 643 10.01 -11.09 -2.91
CA ASP A 643 11.00 -11.77 -3.77
C ASP A 643 10.66 -11.64 -5.27
N PHE A 644 9.37 -11.59 -5.61
CA PHE A 644 8.90 -11.32 -6.99
C PHE A 644 8.95 -9.82 -7.32
N ASP A 645 8.51 -8.96 -6.41
CA ASP A 645 8.50 -7.52 -6.67
C ASP A 645 9.90 -6.90 -6.68
N ASP A 646 10.88 -7.50 -5.99
CA ASP A 646 12.27 -7.04 -6.04
C ASP A 646 12.84 -7.06 -7.47
N VAL A 647 12.47 -8.06 -8.29
CA VAL A 647 12.85 -8.14 -9.70
C VAL A 647 12.21 -6.99 -10.49
N ASN A 648 10.90 -6.79 -10.31
CA ASN A 648 10.18 -5.67 -10.93
C ASN A 648 10.74 -4.32 -10.46
N ASN A 649 11.11 -4.21 -9.20
CA ASN A 649 11.65 -3.00 -8.61
C ASN A 649 13.02 -2.61 -9.17
N ASP A 650 13.87 -3.58 -9.44
CA ASP A 650 15.19 -3.30 -10.05
C ASP A 650 15.01 -2.80 -11.49
N GLN A 651 14.10 -3.37 -12.26
CA GLN A 651 13.74 -2.91 -13.60
C GLN A 651 13.07 -1.52 -13.54
N ARG A 652 12.13 -1.32 -12.61
CA ARG A 652 11.46 -0.03 -12.37
C ARG A 652 12.46 1.09 -12.08
N LYS A 653 13.46 0.84 -11.23
CA LYS A 653 14.51 1.82 -10.94
C LYS A 653 15.24 2.26 -12.19
N VAL A 654 15.61 1.33 -13.07
CA VAL A 654 16.28 1.66 -14.34
C VAL A 654 15.41 2.52 -15.23
N ILE A 655 14.15 2.11 -15.46
CA ILE A 655 13.21 2.85 -16.32
C ILE A 655 12.91 4.23 -15.74
N TYR A 656 12.60 4.33 -14.44
CA TYR A 656 12.27 5.61 -13.81
C TYR A 656 13.48 6.53 -13.73
N GLN A 657 14.68 6.00 -13.55
CA GLN A 657 15.89 6.80 -13.63
C GLN A 657 16.11 7.35 -15.05
N GLN A 658 16.04 6.51 -16.07
CA GLN A 658 16.15 6.95 -17.47
C GLN A 658 15.09 7.99 -17.81
N ARG A 659 13.83 7.75 -17.37
CA ARG A 659 12.75 8.69 -17.57
C ARG A 659 13.01 10.06 -16.92
N ASN A 660 13.53 10.03 -15.70
CA ASN A 660 13.89 11.24 -14.96
C ASN A 660 15.01 12.01 -15.65
N GLU A 661 16.06 11.30 -16.11
CA GLU A 661 17.14 11.89 -16.88
C GLU A 661 16.64 12.53 -18.17
N LEU A 662 15.72 11.88 -18.88
CA LEU A 662 15.07 12.43 -20.07
C LEU A 662 14.27 13.70 -19.75
N LEU A 663 13.49 13.74 -18.66
CA LEU A 663 12.72 14.91 -18.25
C LEU A 663 13.62 16.08 -17.84
N GLU A 664 14.78 15.82 -17.24
CA GLU A 664 15.73 16.84 -16.75
C GLU A 664 16.69 17.34 -17.82
N ALA A 665 16.96 16.54 -18.87
CA ALA A 665 17.88 16.90 -19.95
C ALA A 665 17.34 18.06 -20.80
N GLU A 666 18.14 19.03 -21.14
CA GLU A 666 17.83 20.07 -22.11
C GLU A 666 17.80 19.50 -23.53
N SER A 667 18.72 18.57 -23.84
CA SER A 667 18.83 17.90 -25.13
C SER A 667 19.26 16.45 -24.95
N ILE A 668 18.70 15.56 -25.77
CA ILE A 668 19.05 14.13 -25.83
C ILE A 668 19.65 13.72 -27.18
N GLN A 669 20.13 14.70 -27.97
CA GLN A 669 20.65 14.50 -29.33
C GLN A 669 21.74 13.45 -29.40
N ASP A 670 22.72 13.50 -28.48
CA ASP A 670 23.84 12.55 -28.46
C ASP A 670 23.37 11.14 -28.15
N ASN A 671 22.36 11.00 -27.26
CA ASN A 671 21.76 9.72 -26.93
C ASN A 671 21.02 9.14 -28.15
N ILE A 672 20.22 9.95 -28.84
CA ILE A 672 19.52 9.53 -30.07
C ILE A 672 20.50 9.15 -31.17
N ALA A 673 21.59 9.90 -31.34
CA ALA A 673 22.63 9.57 -32.30
C ALA A 673 23.35 8.24 -31.95
N GLY A 674 23.57 7.97 -30.66
CA GLY A 674 24.11 6.69 -30.21
C GLY A 674 23.15 5.53 -30.49
N ILE A 675 21.88 5.66 -30.05
CA ILE A 675 20.83 4.66 -30.30
C ILE A 675 20.65 4.37 -31.79
N ARG A 676 20.67 5.40 -32.63
CA ARG A 676 20.56 5.27 -34.09
C ARG A 676 21.65 4.41 -34.66
N ARG A 677 22.92 4.64 -34.24
CA ARG A 677 24.06 3.83 -34.67
C ARG A 677 23.93 2.38 -34.25
N ASP A 678 23.51 2.14 -33.01
CA ASP A 678 23.29 0.79 -32.49
C ASP A 678 22.21 0.06 -33.29
N VAL A 679 21.04 0.69 -33.49
CA VAL A 679 19.89 0.11 -34.22
C VAL A 679 20.25 -0.19 -35.67
N VAL A 680 20.97 0.70 -36.34
CA VAL A 680 21.45 0.48 -37.71
C VAL A 680 22.46 -0.67 -37.75
N ALA A 681 23.40 -0.71 -36.80
CA ALA A 681 24.38 -1.80 -36.76
C ALA A 681 23.74 -3.16 -36.53
N ASP A 682 22.77 -3.25 -35.61
CA ASP A 682 22.02 -4.48 -35.34
C ASP A 682 21.15 -4.90 -36.54
N THR A 683 20.53 -3.94 -37.23
CA THR A 683 19.72 -4.22 -38.41
C THR A 683 20.59 -4.75 -39.54
N VAL A 684 21.72 -4.09 -39.84
CA VAL A 684 22.67 -4.53 -40.88
C VAL A 684 23.25 -5.91 -40.53
N ALA A 685 23.66 -6.15 -39.27
CA ALA A 685 24.27 -7.42 -38.85
C ALA A 685 23.35 -8.64 -39.01
N ARG A 686 22.02 -8.46 -38.99
CA ARG A 686 21.04 -9.54 -39.23
C ARG A 686 21.08 -10.05 -40.68
N PHE A 687 21.30 -9.18 -41.63
CA PHE A 687 21.31 -9.50 -43.08
C PHE A 687 22.72 -9.63 -43.66
N VAL A 688 23.68 -8.93 -43.09
CA VAL A 688 25.09 -8.88 -43.42
C VAL A 688 25.93 -9.16 -42.19
N PRO A 689 26.05 -10.43 -41.74
CA PRO A 689 26.84 -10.77 -40.57
C PRO A 689 28.32 -10.37 -40.75
N PRO A 690 28.95 -9.74 -39.74
CA PRO A 690 30.32 -9.16 -39.86
C PRO A 690 31.42 -10.11 -40.31
N GLU A 691 31.31 -11.40 -40.01
CA GLU A 691 32.34 -12.41 -40.34
C GLU A 691 31.91 -13.33 -41.50
N SER A 692 30.85 -12.95 -42.25
CA SER A 692 30.33 -13.73 -43.37
C SER A 692 30.91 -13.27 -44.72
N ILE A 693 30.95 -14.19 -45.66
CA ILE A 693 31.27 -13.86 -47.05
C ILE A 693 30.08 -13.23 -47.76
N ASP A 694 30.33 -12.39 -48.72
CA ASP A 694 29.32 -11.62 -49.50
C ASP A 694 28.24 -12.47 -50.20
N GLU A 695 28.56 -13.72 -50.48
CA GLU A 695 27.62 -14.70 -51.05
C GLU A 695 26.48 -15.11 -50.09
N LEU A 696 26.67 -14.90 -48.78
CA LEU A 696 25.68 -15.21 -47.71
C LEU A 696 24.83 -13.98 -47.30
N TRP A 697 25.09 -12.82 -47.92
CA TRP A 697 24.39 -11.59 -47.56
C TRP A 697 23.02 -11.49 -48.23
N ASP A 698 22.01 -11.14 -47.47
CA ASP A 698 20.69 -10.84 -47.99
C ASP A 698 20.49 -9.32 -48.14
N LEU A 699 21.17 -8.72 -49.10
CA LEU A 699 21.06 -7.29 -49.42
C LEU A 699 19.64 -6.89 -49.83
N PRO A 700 18.88 -7.66 -50.64
CA PRO A 700 17.51 -7.32 -50.95
C PRO A 700 16.60 -7.33 -49.71
N GLY A 701 16.80 -8.27 -48.77
CA GLY A 701 16.10 -8.31 -47.50
C GLY A 701 16.42 -7.09 -46.64
N LEU A 702 17.69 -6.66 -46.62
CA LEU A 702 18.10 -5.45 -45.90
C LEU A 702 17.49 -4.19 -46.51
N GLU A 703 17.46 -4.05 -47.86
CA GLU A 703 16.79 -2.93 -48.54
C GLU A 703 15.30 -2.85 -48.20
N ALA A 704 14.61 -3.98 -48.20
CA ALA A 704 13.20 -4.07 -47.84
C ALA A 704 12.95 -3.69 -46.38
N GLU A 705 13.78 -4.17 -45.45
CA GLU A 705 13.70 -3.82 -44.01
C GLU A 705 13.95 -2.33 -43.78
N LEU A 706 15.01 -1.76 -44.37
CA LEU A 706 15.33 -0.33 -44.23
C LEU A 706 14.23 0.56 -44.80
N ALA A 707 13.60 0.16 -45.90
CA ALA A 707 12.50 0.89 -46.49
C ALA A 707 11.22 0.79 -45.63
N SER A 708 10.91 -0.39 -45.12
CA SER A 708 9.69 -0.61 -44.33
C SER A 708 9.79 -0.01 -42.90
N GLU A 709 10.92 -0.18 -42.23
CA GLU A 709 11.10 0.23 -40.83
C GLU A 709 11.46 1.71 -40.71
N PHE A 710 12.34 2.22 -41.55
CA PHE A 710 12.86 3.58 -41.42
C PHE A 710 12.47 4.52 -42.59
N GLY A 711 11.81 4.00 -43.62
CA GLY A 711 11.50 4.77 -44.82
C GLY A 711 12.75 5.14 -45.66
N LEU A 712 13.85 4.40 -45.47
CA LEU A 712 15.13 4.63 -46.12
C LEU A 712 15.29 3.74 -47.36
N HIS A 713 15.25 4.34 -48.52
CA HIS A 713 15.36 3.62 -49.81
C HIS A 713 16.79 3.71 -50.32
N LEU A 714 17.52 2.61 -50.30
CA LEU A 714 18.92 2.48 -50.74
C LEU A 714 19.00 1.42 -51.85
N ASP A 715 19.98 1.55 -52.71
CA ASP A 715 20.34 0.53 -53.70
C ASP A 715 21.67 -0.16 -53.32
N LEU A 716 21.58 -1.09 -52.36
CA LEU A 716 22.71 -1.84 -51.82
C LEU A 716 23.17 -2.93 -52.78
N VAL A 717 22.26 -3.50 -53.57
CA VAL A 717 22.57 -4.45 -54.64
C VAL A 717 23.37 -3.77 -55.75
N GLY A 718 23.02 -2.52 -56.10
CA GLY A 718 23.80 -1.71 -57.04
C GLY A 718 25.19 -1.34 -56.50
N LEU A 719 25.29 -1.06 -55.20
CA LEU A 719 26.57 -0.80 -54.48
C LEU A 719 27.51 -1.99 -54.56
N GLN A 720 26.99 -3.22 -54.34
CA GLN A 720 27.75 -4.46 -54.45
C GLN A 720 28.28 -4.69 -55.86
N LYS A 721 27.44 -4.45 -56.89
CA LYS A 721 27.87 -4.60 -58.31
C LYS A 721 28.88 -3.58 -58.76
N GLY A 722 28.94 -2.42 -58.12
CA GLY A 722 29.84 -1.31 -58.47
C GLY A 722 31.20 -1.36 -57.81
N ARG A 723 31.45 -2.25 -56.84
CA ARG A 723 32.70 -2.38 -56.08
C ARG A 723 33.22 -3.83 -56.12
N GLU A 724 34.51 -4.04 -56.55
CA GLU A 724 35.09 -5.38 -56.64
C GLU A 724 35.37 -6.05 -55.29
N GLU A 725 35.53 -5.27 -54.21
CA GLU A 725 35.67 -5.76 -52.83
C GLU A 725 34.83 -4.91 -51.90
N LEU A 726 33.64 -5.39 -51.52
CA LEU A 726 32.77 -4.79 -50.53
C LEU A 726 32.82 -5.61 -49.23
N ASP A 727 33.15 -4.97 -48.11
CA ASP A 727 33.10 -5.64 -46.79
C ASP A 727 31.87 -5.21 -45.99
N ALA A 728 31.52 -6.00 -44.98
CA ALA A 728 30.36 -5.74 -44.13
C ALA A 728 30.43 -4.38 -43.40
N GLY A 729 31.67 -3.92 -43.04
CA GLY A 729 31.89 -2.61 -42.44
C GLY A 729 31.54 -1.47 -43.37
N GLN A 730 31.86 -1.59 -44.66
CA GLN A 730 31.54 -0.57 -45.69
C GLN A 730 30.04 -0.51 -45.98
N VAL A 731 29.31 -1.65 -45.90
CA VAL A 731 27.83 -1.65 -46.01
C VAL A 731 27.25 -0.94 -44.79
N LEU A 732 27.73 -1.23 -43.61
CA LEU A 732 27.31 -0.56 -42.38
C LEU A 732 27.57 0.94 -42.41
N GLU A 733 28.78 1.36 -42.82
CA GLU A 733 29.12 2.79 -42.94
C GLU A 733 28.22 3.52 -43.94
N PHE A 734 27.95 2.92 -45.09
CA PHE A 734 27.05 3.48 -46.09
C PHE A 734 25.61 3.64 -45.57
N VAL A 735 25.07 2.65 -44.85
CA VAL A 735 23.72 2.75 -44.27
C VAL A 735 23.70 3.78 -43.13
N GLN A 736 24.75 3.86 -42.32
CA GLN A 736 24.85 4.87 -41.24
C GLN A 736 24.93 6.30 -41.83
N GLU A 737 25.74 6.55 -42.82
CA GLU A 737 25.80 7.84 -43.51
C GLU A 737 24.44 8.26 -44.11
N ALA A 738 23.77 7.32 -44.76
CA ALA A 738 22.44 7.58 -45.33
C ALA A 738 21.40 7.90 -44.25
N MET A 739 21.44 7.19 -43.12
CA MET A 739 20.55 7.45 -41.99
C MET A 739 20.86 8.81 -41.32
N ASP A 740 22.15 9.16 -41.16
CA ASP A 740 22.56 10.44 -40.61
C ASP A 740 22.14 11.59 -41.53
N ALA A 741 22.23 11.43 -42.86
CA ALA A 741 21.75 12.41 -43.85
C ALA A 741 20.22 12.59 -43.73
N LEU A 742 19.45 11.49 -43.54
CA LEU A 742 17.99 11.57 -43.37
C LEU A 742 17.62 12.42 -42.14
N PHE A 743 18.30 12.22 -41.01
CA PHE A 743 18.04 13.00 -39.80
C PHE A 743 18.51 14.46 -39.92
N ALA A 744 19.65 14.72 -40.56
CA ALA A 744 20.12 16.08 -40.85
C ALA A 744 19.16 16.86 -41.75
N ASP A 745 18.64 16.22 -42.80
CA ASP A 745 17.63 16.83 -43.68
C ASP A 745 16.33 17.17 -42.93
N LYS A 746 15.90 16.28 -42.04
CA LYS A 746 14.75 16.57 -41.18
C LYS A 746 14.98 17.75 -40.26
N GLU A 747 16.10 17.77 -39.56
CA GLU A 747 16.48 18.88 -38.66
C GLU A 747 16.56 20.20 -39.45
N ALA A 748 17.07 20.18 -40.70
CA ALA A 748 17.08 21.37 -41.54
C ALA A 748 15.67 21.84 -41.98
N GLN A 749 14.69 20.93 -42.08
CA GLN A 749 13.31 21.23 -42.44
C GLN A 749 12.49 21.82 -41.30
N ILE A 750 12.62 21.29 -40.06
CA ILE A 750 11.76 21.66 -38.91
C ILE A 750 12.45 22.57 -37.91
N GLY A 751 13.76 22.75 -38.03
CA GLY A 751 14.59 23.51 -37.07
C GLY A 751 15.08 22.65 -35.92
N SER A 752 16.24 23.07 -35.38
CA SER A 752 16.95 22.28 -34.35
C SER A 752 16.16 22.22 -33.03
N GLU A 753 15.50 23.29 -32.59
CA GLU A 753 14.74 23.35 -31.34
C GLU A 753 13.54 22.40 -31.40
N THR A 754 12.77 22.43 -32.48
CA THR A 754 11.62 21.54 -32.69
C THR A 754 12.04 20.09 -32.76
N MET A 755 13.21 19.81 -33.39
CA MET A 755 13.76 18.46 -33.45
C MET A 755 14.13 17.93 -32.07
N ARG A 756 14.71 18.76 -31.20
CA ARG A 756 15.05 18.35 -29.78
C ARG A 756 13.78 18.06 -28.98
N MET A 757 12.74 18.87 -29.13
CA MET A 757 11.44 18.61 -28.49
C MET A 757 10.82 17.30 -29.00
N LEU A 758 10.81 17.07 -30.28
CA LEU A 758 10.27 15.86 -30.89
C LEU A 758 11.02 14.60 -30.44
N GLU A 759 12.34 14.63 -30.41
CA GLU A 759 13.19 13.51 -29.92
C GLU A 759 12.82 13.13 -28.49
N LYS A 760 12.72 14.14 -27.62
CA LYS A 760 12.37 13.94 -26.21
C LYS A 760 10.96 13.39 -26.04
N HIS A 761 10.00 13.94 -26.75
CA HIS A 761 8.61 13.53 -26.73
C HIS A 761 8.41 12.08 -27.21
N VAL A 762 8.97 11.75 -28.38
CA VAL A 762 8.92 10.38 -28.91
C VAL A 762 9.57 9.38 -27.97
N MET A 763 10.74 9.71 -27.42
CA MET A 763 11.46 8.82 -26.50
C MET A 763 10.63 8.54 -25.24
N LEU A 764 10.02 9.57 -24.62
CA LEU A 764 9.19 9.40 -23.43
C LEU A 764 7.96 8.54 -23.71
N ASN A 765 7.27 8.80 -24.83
CA ASN A 765 6.06 8.06 -25.15
C ASN A 765 6.31 6.60 -25.45
N VAL A 766 7.33 6.32 -26.24
CA VAL A 766 7.72 4.94 -26.57
C VAL A 766 8.16 4.21 -25.30
N LEU A 767 8.93 4.86 -24.44
CA LEU A 767 9.36 4.27 -23.17
C LEU A 767 8.15 3.95 -22.26
N ASP A 768 7.22 4.89 -22.09
CA ASP A 768 6.05 4.74 -21.22
C ASP A 768 5.09 3.66 -21.75
N GLN A 769 4.87 3.61 -23.08
CA GLN A 769 4.01 2.59 -23.70
C GLN A 769 4.59 1.18 -23.53
N ASN A 770 5.87 1.01 -23.89
CA ASN A 770 6.55 -0.27 -23.77
C ASN A 770 6.68 -0.72 -22.30
N TRP A 771 6.85 0.21 -21.36
CA TRP A 771 6.88 -0.09 -19.94
C TRP A 771 5.53 -0.62 -19.42
N LYS A 772 4.42 -0.03 -19.83
CA LYS A 772 3.06 -0.52 -19.48
C LYS A 772 2.83 -1.95 -20.00
N GLU A 773 3.20 -2.20 -21.26
CA GLU A 773 3.11 -3.55 -21.83
C GLU A 773 3.99 -4.55 -21.10
N HIS A 774 5.19 -4.13 -20.71
CA HIS A 774 6.11 -4.96 -19.95
C HIS A 774 5.54 -5.32 -18.57
N LEU A 775 4.94 -4.37 -17.86
CA LEU A 775 4.27 -4.66 -16.57
C LEU A 775 3.18 -5.71 -16.73
N ALA A 776 2.36 -5.64 -17.78
CA ALA A 776 1.35 -6.65 -18.08
C ALA A 776 2.00 -8.03 -18.32
N ARG A 777 3.06 -8.10 -19.14
CA ARG A 777 3.82 -9.35 -19.37
C ARG A 777 4.42 -9.93 -18.09
N MET A 778 4.93 -9.08 -17.20
CA MET A 778 5.49 -9.49 -15.91
C MET A 778 4.40 -10.03 -14.97
N ASP A 779 3.20 -9.47 -14.99
CA ASP A 779 2.06 -9.97 -14.22
C ASP A 779 1.63 -11.35 -14.74
N TYR A 780 1.54 -11.56 -16.05
CA TYR A 780 1.28 -12.87 -16.65
C TYR A 780 2.37 -13.91 -16.32
N LEU A 781 3.65 -13.50 -16.41
CA LEU A 781 4.77 -14.37 -16.04
C LEU A 781 4.67 -14.82 -14.58
N ARG A 782 4.34 -13.88 -13.67
CA ARG A 782 4.19 -14.18 -12.23
C ARG A 782 3.08 -15.20 -11.97
N GLN A 783 1.94 -15.07 -12.65
CA GLN A 783 0.82 -16.02 -12.52
C GLN A 783 1.17 -17.41 -13.04
N GLY A 784 1.86 -17.49 -14.19
CA GLY A 784 2.22 -18.73 -14.84
C GLY A 784 3.46 -19.43 -14.30
N ILE A 785 4.31 -18.76 -13.52
CA ILE A 785 5.65 -19.27 -13.16
C ILE A 785 5.60 -20.53 -12.27
N HIS A 786 4.54 -20.71 -11.48
CA HIS A 786 4.38 -21.88 -10.63
C HIS A 786 4.29 -23.19 -11.44
N LEU A 787 3.81 -23.13 -12.69
CA LEU A 787 3.73 -24.26 -13.59
C LEU A 787 5.12 -24.81 -13.95
N ARG A 788 6.17 -24.00 -13.87
CA ARG A 788 7.57 -24.44 -14.07
C ARG A 788 8.04 -25.43 -13.00
N GLY A 789 7.38 -25.47 -11.84
CA GLY A 789 7.62 -26.43 -10.77
C GLY A 789 7.35 -27.88 -11.20
N TYR A 790 6.40 -28.12 -12.08
CA TYR A 790 6.12 -29.46 -12.64
C TYR A 790 7.30 -29.97 -13.48
N ALA A 791 8.07 -29.10 -14.11
CA ALA A 791 9.31 -29.44 -14.82
C ALA A 791 10.54 -29.55 -13.91
N GLN A 792 10.38 -29.68 -12.60
CA GLN A 792 11.43 -29.76 -11.56
C GLN A 792 12.37 -28.53 -11.53
N LYS A 793 11.92 -27.40 -12.08
CA LYS A 793 12.66 -26.15 -12.03
C LYS A 793 12.24 -25.33 -10.81
N GLN A 794 13.15 -24.48 -10.30
CA GLN A 794 12.82 -23.59 -9.19
C GLN A 794 12.06 -22.33 -9.71
N PRO A 795 10.77 -22.14 -9.39
CA PRO A 795 9.97 -21.07 -9.97
C PRO A 795 10.58 -19.67 -9.80
N LYS A 796 11.19 -19.36 -8.65
CA LYS A 796 11.82 -18.07 -8.41
C LYS A 796 13.05 -17.82 -9.30
N GLN A 797 13.84 -18.85 -9.59
CA GLN A 797 15.02 -18.70 -10.45
C GLN A 797 14.62 -18.53 -11.91
N GLU A 798 13.62 -19.32 -12.36
CA GLU A 798 13.07 -19.18 -13.70
C GLU A 798 12.41 -17.81 -13.88
N TYR A 799 11.65 -17.32 -12.90
CA TYR A 799 11.09 -15.98 -12.94
C TYR A 799 12.15 -14.90 -13.14
N LYS A 800 13.24 -14.95 -12.37
CA LYS A 800 14.35 -13.99 -12.54
C LYS A 800 14.96 -14.04 -13.93
N ARG A 801 15.16 -15.25 -14.49
CA ARG A 801 15.75 -15.45 -15.81
C ARG A 801 14.82 -14.92 -16.91
N GLU A 802 13.57 -15.37 -16.92
CA GLU A 802 12.59 -14.97 -17.92
C GLU A 802 12.27 -13.46 -17.83
N ALA A 803 12.19 -12.91 -16.63
CA ALA A 803 12.03 -11.47 -16.41
C ALA A 803 13.20 -10.64 -16.96
N PHE A 804 14.43 -11.14 -16.82
CA PHE A 804 15.60 -10.49 -17.41
C PHE A 804 15.58 -10.51 -18.95
N GLU A 805 15.21 -11.64 -19.54
CA GLU A 805 15.06 -11.80 -20.99
C GLU A 805 13.98 -10.82 -21.52
N LEU A 806 12.79 -10.77 -20.89
CA LEU A 806 11.72 -9.83 -21.25
C LEU A 806 12.16 -8.36 -21.12
N PHE A 807 12.97 -8.04 -20.13
CA PHE A 807 13.47 -6.67 -19.93
C PHE A 807 14.53 -6.28 -20.97
N ALA A 808 15.40 -7.20 -21.35
CA ALA A 808 16.35 -6.97 -22.44
C ALA A 808 15.63 -6.74 -23.77
N GLU A 809 14.61 -7.55 -24.10
CA GLU A 809 13.76 -7.35 -25.27
C GLU A 809 13.04 -6.00 -25.25
N LEU A 810 12.54 -5.57 -24.09
CA LEU A 810 11.94 -4.24 -23.92
C LEU A 810 12.91 -3.13 -24.33
N LEU A 811 14.14 -3.15 -23.81
CA LEU A 811 15.12 -2.10 -24.08
C LEU A 811 15.49 -2.03 -25.57
N GLU A 812 15.68 -3.17 -26.22
CA GLU A 812 15.96 -3.22 -27.66
C GLU A 812 14.75 -2.76 -28.51
N ARG A 813 13.54 -3.13 -28.11
CA ARG A 813 12.31 -2.66 -28.75
C ARG A 813 12.17 -1.15 -28.67
N VAL A 814 12.37 -0.57 -27.48
CA VAL A 814 12.31 0.89 -27.26
C VAL A 814 13.30 1.60 -28.19
N LYS A 815 14.56 1.14 -28.27
CA LYS A 815 15.56 1.74 -29.16
C LYS A 815 15.09 1.73 -30.61
N ARG A 816 14.60 0.60 -31.10
CA ARG A 816 14.16 0.41 -32.49
C ARG A 816 12.95 1.27 -32.81
N GLU A 817 11.90 1.25 -31.95
CA GLU A 817 10.68 2.01 -32.16
C GLU A 817 10.94 3.52 -32.17
N VAL A 818 11.80 4.02 -31.27
CA VAL A 818 12.17 5.44 -31.24
C VAL A 818 12.79 5.86 -32.57
N ILE A 819 13.77 5.11 -33.07
CA ILE A 819 14.46 5.46 -34.33
C ILE A 819 13.50 5.29 -35.53
N SER A 820 12.70 4.23 -35.56
CA SER A 820 11.70 4.02 -36.61
C SER A 820 10.69 5.17 -36.67
N LEU A 821 10.13 5.58 -35.53
CA LEU A 821 9.19 6.70 -35.48
C LEU A 821 9.86 8.01 -35.88
N LEU A 822 11.03 8.34 -35.33
CA LEU A 822 11.76 9.57 -35.68
C LEU A 822 12.16 9.59 -37.16
N ALA A 823 12.49 8.42 -37.74
CA ALA A 823 12.79 8.31 -39.16
C ALA A 823 11.59 8.49 -40.08
N ARG A 824 10.38 8.11 -39.64
CA ARG A 824 9.16 8.11 -40.45
C ARG A 824 8.27 9.33 -40.23
N ILE A 825 8.30 9.97 -39.05
CA ILE A 825 7.50 11.16 -38.76
C ILE A 825 7.79 12.27 -39.77
N ARG A 826 6.75 12.80 -40.42
CA ARG A 826 6.79 13.97 -41.30
C ARG A 826 6.09 15.12 -40.60
N VAL A 827 6.84 16.06 -40.08
CA VAL A 827 6.30 17.27 -39.45
C VAL A 827 6.29 18.39 -40.50
N ARG A 828 5.17 19.08 -40.67
CA ARG A 828 5.02 20.16 -41.66
C ARG A 828 5.11 21.55 -41.03
N SER A 829 4.82 21.70 -39.75
CA SER A 829 4.88 23.00 -39.05
C SER A 829 4.99 22.86 -37.54
N GLU A 830 5.50 23.89 -36.84
CA GLU A 830 5.50 23.99 -35.38
C GLU A 830 4.09 23.90 -34.77
N GLN A 831 3.07 24.37 -35.49
CA GLN A 831 1.67 24.31 -35.04
C GLN A 831 1.15 22.87 -34.97
N GLU A 832 1.55 21.98 -35.87
CA GLU A 832 1.14 20.57 -35.83
C GLU A 832 1.77 19.83 -34.63
N VAL A 833 3.00 20.20 -34.23
CA VAL A 833 3.64 19.65 -33.01
C VAL A 833 2.89 20.11 -31.78
N ALA A 834 2.60 21.40 -31.66
CA ALA A 834 1.86 21.95 -30.50
C ALA A 834 0.44 21.39 -30.41
N GLU A 835 -0.25 21.17 -31.53
CA GLU A 835 -1.57 20.53 -31.56
C GLU A 835 -1.50 19.04 -31.12
N ALA A 836 -0.48 18.32 -31.57
CA ALA A 836 -0.26 16.93 -31.16
C ALA A 836 0.02 16.83 -29.65
N GLU A 837 0.86 17.69 -29.09
CA GLU A 837 1.11 17.77 -27.66
C GLU A 837 -0.16 18.13 -26.86
N ALA A 838 -0.95 19.08 -27.36
CA ALA A 838 -2.21 19.46 -26.72
C ALA A 838 -3.23 18.29 -26.72
N GLN A 839 -3.32 17.55 -27.83
CA GLN A 839 -4.18 16.38 -27.96
C GLN A 839 -3.73 15.26 -27.01
N GLU A 840 -2.43 15.06 -26.87
CA GLU A 840 -1.88 14.03 -26.00
C GLU A 840 -2.05 14.38 -24.52
N ARG A 841 -1.85 15.64 -24.13
CA ARG A 841 -2.20 16.13 -22.79
C ARG A 841 -3.67 15.92 -22.48
N ALA A 842 -4.56 16.27 -23.42
CA ALA A 842 -6.00 16.05 -23.25
C ALA A 842 -6.35 14.55 -23.14
N ARG A 843 -5.64 13.69 -23.89
CA ARG A 843 -5.80 12.23 -23.82
C ARG A 843 -5.29 11.68 -22.49
N ALA A 844 -4.13 12.14 -22.02
CA ALA A 844 -3.57 11.78 -20.73
C ALA A 844 -4.47 12.22 -19.57
N GLU A 845 -5.06 13.42 -19.64
CA GLU A 845 -6.05 13.88 -18.64
C GLU A 845 -7.33 13.04 -18.68
N ALA A 846 -7.80 12.63 -19.86
CA ALA A 846 -8.96 11.76 -19.99
C ALA A 846 -8.70 10.36 -19.40
N VAL A 847 -7.50 9.81 -19.62
CA VAL A 847 -7.05 8.54 -18.99
C VAL A 847 -6.89 8.72 -17.50
N ALA A 848 -6.31 9.83 -17.02
CA ALA A 848 -6.15 10.13 -15.61
C ALA A 848 -7.49 10.17 -14.86
N ARG A 849 -8.56 10.70 -15.50
CA ARG A 849 -9.92 10.67 -14.92
C ARG A 849 -10.53 9.27 -14.82
N GLN A 850 -10.05 8.31 -15.62
CA GLN A 850 -10.49 6.91 -15.62
C GLN A 850 -9.55 5.99 -14.82
N MET A 851 -8.43 6.52 -14.33
CA MET A 851 -7.49 5.75 -13.51
C MET A 851 -8.16 5.30 -12.21
N GLN A 852 -7.97 4.03 -11.89
CA GLN A 852 -8.39 3.45 -10.62
C GLN A 852 -7.17 3.23 -9.73
N PHE A 853 -7.27 3.72 -8.51
CA PHE A 853 -6.25 3.54 -7.48
C PHE A 853 -6.68 2.39 -6.58
N ARG A 854 -5.93 1.30 -6.57
CA ARG A 854 -6.29 0.10 -5.82
C ARG A 854 -5.20 -0.26 -4.81
N HIS A 855 -5.65 -0.40 -3.58
CA HIS A 855 -4.99 -1.20 -2.58
C HIS A 855 -6.04 -2.19 -2.06
N PRO A 856 -5.88 -3.51 -2.24
CA PRO A 856 -6.92 -4.51 -1.92
C PRO A 856 -7.40 -4.47 -0.46
N ASP A 857 -6.57 -4.04 0.47
CA ASP A 857 -6.94 -3.90 1.89
C ASP A 857 -7.81 -2.65 2.16
N MET A 858 -7.91 -1.69 1.21
CA MET A 858 -8.86 -0.57 1.30
C MET A 858 -10.30 -0.96 0.91
N GLY A 859 -10.54 -2.14 0.39
CA GLY A 859 -11.86 -2.66 -0.01
C GLY A 859 -12.87 -2.84 1.15
N GLY A 860 -12.55 -2.40 2.36
CA GLY A 860 -13.44 -2.40 3.52
C GLY A 860 -13.92 -1.02 3.98
N LEU A 861 -13.34 0.09 3.49
CA LEU A 861 -13.45 1.38 4.20
C LEU A 861 -13.73 2.64 3.36
N GLY A 862 -14.18 2.58 2.11
CA GLY A 862 -14.46 3.87 1.47
C GLY A 862 -14.82 3.91 -0.01
N ALA A 863 -14.62 2.85 -0.76
CA ALA A 863 -14.91 2.87 -2.20
C ALA A 863 -16.42 3.00 -2.53
N ASP A 864 -17.30 2.64 -1.58
CA ASP A 864 -18.76 2.71 -1.78
C ASP A 864 -19.34 4.10 -1.48
N GLU A 865 -18.68 4.92 -0.65
CA GLU A 865 -19.14 6.28 -0.33
C GLU A 865 -18.70 7.31 -1.37
N GLU A 866 -17.49 7.23 -1.93
CA GLU A 866 -17.07 8.11 -3.02
C GLU A 866 -17.86 7.86 -4.32
N ALA A 867 -18.15 6.61 -4.65
CA ALA A 867 -19.00 6.30 -5.81
C ALA A 867 -20.45 6.74 -5.59
N ALA A 868 -20.98 6.63 -4.37
CA ALA A 868 -22.31 7.11 -4.01
C ALA A 868 -22.38 8.64 -3.98
N ASP A 869 -21.33 9.32 -3.51
CA ASP A 869 -21.26 10.79 -3.47
C ASP A 869 -21.07 11.38 -4.86
N VAL A 870 -20.26 10.77 -5.73
CA VAL A 870 -20.10 11.17 -7.13
C VAL A 870 -21.41 10.95 -7.92
N GLN A 871 -22.10 9.84 -7.72
CA GLN A 871 -23.42 9.61 -8.31
C GLN A 871 -24.46 10.57 -7.75
N LEU A 872 -24.42 10.87 -6.45
CA LEU A 872 -25.32 11.83 -5.82
C LEU A 872 -25.07 13.25 -6.36
N GLN A 873 -23.82 13.67 -6.51
CA GLN A 873 -23.45 14.95 -7.12
C GLN A 873 -23.85 15.04 -8.60
N GLN A 874 -23.69 13.96 -9.37
CA GLN A 874 -24.13 13.90 -10.75
C GLN A 874 -25.67 13.94 -10.88
N LEU A 875 -26.38 13.29 -9.98
CA LEU A 875 -27.85 13.33 -9.92
C LEU A 875 -28.37 14.73 -9.51
N ILE A 876 -27.66 15.40 -8.59
CA ILE A 876 -27.95 16.79 -8.20
C ILE A 876 -27.66 17.75 -9.37
N ALA A 877 -26.53 17.61 -10.04
CA ALA A 877 -26.13 18.44 -11.19
C ALA A 877 -27.01 18.23 -12.41
N SER A 878 -27.61 17.03 -12.58
CA SER A 878 -28.53 16.75 -13.68
C SER A 878 -29.94 17.32 -13.52
N GLY A 879 -30.26 17.91 -12.36
CA GLY A 879 -31.59 18.50 -12.08
C GLY A 879 -32.74 17.50 -12.03
N ARG A 880 -32.46 16.21 -11.95
CA ARG A 880 -33.48 15.13 -11.98
C ARG A 880 -34.12 14.84 -10.63
N ILE A 881 -33.73 15.50 -9.56
CA ILE A 881 -34.27 15.30 -8.22
C ILE A 881 -35.12 16.52 -7.84
N GLY A 882 -36.38 16.31 -7.58
CA GLY A 882 -37.29 17.35 -7.11
C GLY A 882 -37.09 17.64 -5.62
N ARG A 883 -37.29 18.87 -5.16
CA ARG A 883 -37.13 19.27 -3.73
C ARG A 883 -37.94 18.42 -2.73
N ASN A 884 -39.04 17.80 -3.18
CA ASN A 884 -39.89 16.98 -2.33
C ASN A 884 -39.70 15.48 -2.49
N ASP A 885 -38.82 15.04 -3.36
CA ASP A 885 -38.53 13.64 -3.59
C ASP A 885 -37.74 13.04 -2.41
N PRO A 886 -37.82 11.73 -2.17
CA PRO A 886 -36.99 11.06 -1.19
C PRO A 886 -35.51 11.30 -1.51
N CYS A 887 -34.68 11.60 -0.52
CA CYS A 887 -33.24 11.80 -0.74
C CYS A 887 -32.60 10.47 -1.18
N PRO A 888 -31.83 10.44 -2.28
CA PRO A 888 -31.21 9.23 -2.79
C PRO A 888 -30.15 8.64 -1.85
N CYS A 889 -29.72 9.35 -0.82
CA CYS A 889 -28.80 8.82 0.21
C CYS A 889 -29.41 7.76 1.13
N GLY A 890 -30.67 7.36 0.93
CA GLY A 890 -31.33 6.35 1.74
C GLY A 890 -31.78 6.79 3.14
N SER A 891 -31.63 8.07 3.50
CA SER A 891 -31.98 8.61 4.82
C SER A 891 -33.48 8.63 5.14
N GLY A 892 -34.36 8.30 4.19
CA GLY A 892 -35.82 8.39 4.32
C GLY A 892 -36.37 9.81 4.40
N LYS A 893 -35.51 10.84 4.39
CA LYS A 893 -35.91 12.25 4.40
C LYS A 893 -36.12 12.79 3.00
N LYS A 894 -36.96 13.83 2.84
CA LYS A 894 -37.11 14.52 1.56
C LYS A 894 -35.79 15.27 1.24
N PHE A 895 -35.43 15.38 -0.06
CA PHE A 895 -34.19 16.00 -0.51
C PHE A 895 -33.94 17.39 0.11
N LYS A 896 -34.95 18.26 0.17
CA LYS A 896 -34.89 19.58 0.82
C LYS A 896 -34.59 19.57 2.33
N HIS A 897 -34.74 18.44 3.00
CA HIS A 897 -34.47 18.26 4.44
C HIS A 897 -33.24 17.38 4.70
N CYS A 898 -32.46 17.09 3.65
CA CYS A 898 -31.22 16.33 3.69
C CYS A 898 -30.15 17.05 2.87
N HIS A 899 -29.66 16.47 1.77
CA HIS A 899 -28.63 17.07 0.93
C HIS A 899 -29.05 18.34 0.18
N GLY A 900 -30.34 18.60 0.03
CA GLY A 900 -30.85 19.85 -0.54
C GLY A 900 -30.97 21.03 0.44
N GLN A 901 -30.42 20.94 1.66
CA GLN A 901 -30.33 22.04 2.62
C GLN A 901 -29.15 23.00 2.32
N LEU A 902 -28.16 22.54 1.57
CA LEU A 902 -26.93 23.27 1.23
C LEU A 902 -26.98 23.83 -0.21
N ALA A 903 -28.08 23.69 -0.94
CA ALA A 903 -28.29 24.21 -2.30
C ALA A 903 -29.18 25.43 -2.30
#